data_72519c9d9a24a5a67f74d1dfe9b09711
#
_entry.id   72519c9d9a24a5a67f74d1dfe9b09711
#
_cell.length_a   1.000
_cell.length_b   1.000
_cell.length_c   1.000
_cell.angle_alpha   90.00
_cell.angle_beta   90.00
_cell.angle_gamma   90.00
#
_symmetry.space_group_name_H-M   'P 1'
#
loop_
_entity.id
_entity.type
_entity.pdbx_description
1 polymer ?
#
loop_
_entity_poly.entity_id
_entity_poly.type
_entity_poly.pdbx_seq_one_letter_code
_entity_poly.pdbx_strand_id
1 'polypeptide(L)'
;MNKQTIITILLAFVVSSLMAQPSDPKGLYKLSEIIHQDGKHLEAQFKQYKFCLDKYSLTVGYNSVIFPSEPVNFGLSNPDGKPLQFTGELSKTENKGIQLFSTSDSTFTLRWFNDRSAFNEHLFPYGTNIDEIYEQVKDSDDVMLRSYNLLQMKLGVKKHRLHGVWKLRGRQQTNTATSQYWTERAEKEEYQIFGSREMVTVYGNASFPRSNLQCCFSPCTYLSEYAYDIDNHTFVVHWFDSETISITTNDSEGRPSVTIWDRCGMPQNIQKVFGTDVPQMTKNISHFMVDGFEKTYGNQPDSIRKAFETFDFAVDANEKNNAIFPVLMRNGFEEEYKAMKDSLLSQLMRGKMTSDEAVSRYVFWFYKNFDRHTQCSSPTFWNMTKDVIVDYKKLIPKYAPEPVGCKVDDETYLLRLPSCMGDVPTYEWMLKKEEEFKQSGCKYLILDLRGNGGGSDHISMLFTWLMCEGKMEKDAKFYYMVSTENNRILKKYRHDDVMKEALVTEEGSLINWLTMPKGSNERTSLVKKGAIIVDNKTASAAESPVRWIREYPKSHVKVYGRERTNGCDQTGNINRIRLPHSDITLICPMTVDDIFMQLCKEKNPGHKPDVIIPLPYPEELTDNIDPWVLWVAKKMKK
;
A
#
# COMPACT_ATOMS: atom_id res chain seq x y z
N MET A 1 -39.58 35.72 51.17
CA MET A 1 -38.20 35.52 50.70
C MET A 1 -37.34 36.64 51.26
N ASN A 2 -36.27 36.29 51.91
CA ASN A 2 -35.36 37.22 52.58
C ASN A 2 -34.53 37.98 51.53
N LYS A 3 -34.26 39.30 51.74
CA LYS A 3 -33.47 40.14 50.84
C LYS A 3 -32.12 39.50 50.45
N GLN A 4 -31.51 38.76 51.35
CA GLN A 4 -30.27 38.02 51.08
C GLN A 4 -30.47 36.90 50.04
N THR A 5 -31.59 36.19 50.04
CA THR A 5 -31.89 35.13 49.06
C THR A 5 -32.09 35.71 47.65
N ILE A 6 -32.70 36.90 47.56
CA ILE A 6 -32.88 37.59 46.27
C ILE A 6 -31.56 38.10 45.72
N ILE A 7 -30.67 38.63 46.59
CA ILE A 7 -29.33 39.10 46.17
C ILE A 7 -28.44 37.91 45.75
N THR A 8 -28.54 36.75 46.45
CA THR A 8 -27.78 35.54 46.08
C THR A 8 -28.28 34.96 44.74
N ILE A 9 -29.58 34.98 44.50
CA ILE A 9 -30.16 34.53 43.20
C ILE A 9 -29.78 35.52 42.07
N LEU A 10 -29.81 36.84 42.31
CA LEU A 10 -29.38 37.84 41.36
C LEU A 10 -27.89 37.78 41.10
N LEU A 11 -27.04 37.56 42.10
CA LEU A 11 -25.62 37.34 41.93
C LEU A 11 -25.32 36.03 41.16
N ALA A 12 -26.05 34.95 41.44
CA ALA A 12 -25.94 33.71 40.68
C ALA A 12 -26.37 33.88 39.22
N PHE A 13 -27.39 34.68 38.93
CA PHE A 13 -27.82 35.03 37.58
C PHE A 13 -26.83 35.97 36.86
N VAL A 14 -26.23 36.91 37.57
CA VAL A 14 -25.22 37.82 37.02
C VAL A 14 -23.88 37.11 36.78
N VAL A 15 -23.51 36.17 37.67
CA VAL A 15 -22.30 35.33 37.48
C VAL A 15 -22.52 34.33 36.36
N SER A 16 -23.73 33.79 36.16
CA SER A 16 -24.00 32.92 34.99
C SER A 16 -24.11 33.69 33.67
N SER A 17 -24.36 35.00 33.69
CA SER A 17 -24.38 35.86 32.51
C SER A 17 -23.01 36.50 32.20
N LEU A 18 -22.03 36.35 33.09
CA LEU A 18 -20.64 36.80 32.91
C LEU A 18 -19.67 35.66 32.54
N MET A 19 -20.13 34.41 32.49
CA MET A 19 -19.39 33.39 31.81
C MET A 19 -19.40 33.75 30.33
N ALA A 20 -18.25 34.12 29.79
CA ALA A 20 -18.09 34.33 28.38
C ALA A 20 -18.73 33.16 27.66
N GLN A 21 -19.68 33.41 26.76
CA GLN A 21 -20.20 32.33 25.91
C GLN A 21 -19.00 31.70 25.20
N PRO A 22 -18.88 30.37 25.21
CA PRO A 22 -17.81 29.71 24.46
C PRO A 22 -17.81 30.24 23.04
N SER A 23 -16.66 30.67 22.56
CA SER A 23 -16.50 31.11 21.17
C SER A 23 -16.84 29.97 20.22
N ASP A 24 -17.41 30.29 19.06
CA ASP A 24 -17.64 29.29 18.02
C ASP A 24 -16.32 28.57 17.69
N PRO A 25 -16.30 27.23 17.62
CA PRO A 25 -15.07 26.52 17.29
C PRO A 25 -14.57 26.93 15.91
N LYS A 26 -13.31 27.34 15.83
CA LYS A 26 -12.62 27.70 14.58
C LYS A 26 -11.25 27.06 14.53
N GLY A 27 -10.86 26.58 13.35
CA GLY A 27 -9.55 26.02 13.12
C GLY A 27 -9.54 24.50 13.02
N LEU A 28 -8.40 23.93 13.29
CA LEU A 28 -8.17 22.49 13.23
C LEU A 28 -8.29 21.87 14.63
N TYR A 29 -9.05 20.83 14.71
CA TYR A 29 -9.25 20.04 15.91
C TYR A 29 -8.93 18.57 15.65
N LYS A 30 -8.32 17.91 16.60
CA LYS A 30 -7.96 16.50 16.57
C LYS A 30 -8.80 15.74 17.59
N LEU A 31 -9.23 14.55 17.21
CA LEU A 31 -9.93 13.64 18.10
C LEU A 31 -9.04 13.27 19.30
N SER A 32 -9.51 13.53 20.49
CA SER A 32 -8.82 13.22 21.75
C SER A 32 -9.45 12.05 22.49
N GLU A 33 -10.78 11.92 22.41
CA GLU A 33 -11.51 10.93 23.20
C GLU A 33 -12.80 10.52 22.49
N ILE A 34 -13.23 9.28 22.71
CA ILE A 34 -14.49 8.74 22.21
C ILE A 34 -15.22 8.09 23.39
N ILE A 35 -16.44 8.52 23.66
CA ILE A 35 -17.25 8.02 24.76
C ILE A 35 -18.59 7.51 24.22
N HIS A 36 -18.89 6.24 24.47
CA HIS A 36 -20.21 5.69 24.20
C HIS A 36 -21.21 6.22 25.22
N GLN A 37 -22.50 6.29 24.88
CA GLN A 37 -23.54 6.84 25.77
C GLN A 37 -23.70 6.08 27.10
N ASP A 38 -23.23 4.85 27.19
CA ASP A 38 -23.15 4.07 28.43
C ASP A 38 -21.97 4.45 29.34
N GLY A 39 -21.16 5.43 28.93
CA GLY A 39 -19.99 5.91 29.64
C GLY A 39 -18.72 5.10 29.37
N LYS A 40 -18.73 4.15 28.43
CA LYS A 40 -17.56 3.37 28.06
C LYS A 40 -16.67 4.17 27.11
N HIS A 41 -15.39 4.29 27.43
CA HIS A 41 -14.39 4.86 26.54
C HIS A 41 -14.02 3.86 25.45
N LEU A 42 -13.92 4.35 24.22
CA LEU A 42 -13.48 3.58 23.05
C LEU A 42 -12.11 4.10 22.61
N GLU A 43 -11.28 3.21 22.12
CA GLU A 43 -10.00 3.61 21.54
C GLU A 43 -10.21 4.17 20.12
N ALA A 44 -9.55 5.28 19.83
CA ALA A 44 -9.53 5.84 18.49
C ALA A 44 -8.73 4.93 17.55
N GLN A 45 -9.38 4.43 16.52
CA GLN A 45 -8.74 3.56 15.52
C GLN A 45 -7.82 4.33 14.56
N PHE A 46 -7.95 5.67 14.48
CA PHE A 46 -7.16 6.51 13.59
C PHE A 46 -7.04 7.95 14.07
N LYS A 47 -6.04 8.66 13.53
CA LYS A 47 -5.90 10.11 13.72
C LYS A 47 -7.02 10.79 12.93
N GLN A 48 -8.00 11.32 13.63
CA GLN A 48 -9.13 12.02 13.03
C GLN A 48 -9.07 13.50 13.36
N TYR A 49 -9.31 14.31 12.33
CA TYR A 49 -9.31 15.76 12.42
C TYR A 49 -10.65 16.31 11.96
N LYS A 50 -11.08 17.39 12.57
CA LYS A 50 -12.21 18.20 12.12
C LYS A 50 -11.74 19.62 11.90
N PHE A 51 -12.13 20.17 10.78
CA PHE A 51 -11.89 21.57 10.44
C PHE A 51 -13.15 22.35 10.66
N CYS A 52 -13.13 23.26 11.61
CA CYS A 52 -14.21 24.17 11.85
C CYS A 52 -13.88 25.52 11.18
N LEU A 53 -14.53 25.83 10.07
CA LEU A 53 -14.32 27.05 9.33
C LEU A 53 -15.09 28.22 9.93
N ASP A 54 -16.30 27.92 10.36
CA ASP A 54 -17.19 28.79 11.11
C ASP A 54 -18.20 27.92 11.86
N LYS A 55 -19.11 28.52 12.57
CA LYS A 55 -20.18 27.80 13.30
C LYS A 55 -21.14 26.99 12.42
N TYR A 56 -21.04 27.09 11.10
CA TYR A 56 -21.94 26.44 10.15
C TYR A 56 -21.25 25.40 9.27
N SER A 57 -19.93 25.29 9.30
CA SER A 57 -19.22 24.40 8.41
C SER A 57 -18.17 23.56 9.11
N LEU A 58 -18.29 22.25 8.91
CA LEU A 58 -17.38 21.24 9.41
C LEU A 58 -16.81 20.42 8.27
N THR A 59 -15.51 20.25 8.26
CA THR A 59 -14.81 19.42 7.28
C THR A 59 -14.05 18.31 8.01
N VAL A 60 -14.05 17.12 7.42
CA VAL A 60 -13.44 15.94 8.03
C VAL A 60 -12.09 15.66 7.44
N GLY A 61 -11.12 15.35 8.28
CA GLY A 61 -9.81 14.87 7.89
C GLY A 61 -9.49 13.55 8.58
N TYR A 62 -8.89 12.62 7.82
CA TYR A 62 -8.40 11.35 8.32
C TYR A 62 -6.93 11.22 7.95
N ASN A 63 -6.07 11.00 8.95
CA ASN A 63 -4.63 10.92 8.75
C ASN A 63 -4.08 12.13 7.94
N SER A 64 -3.88 11.96 6.64
CA SER A 64 -3.35 13.00 5.74
C SER A 64 -4.36 13.48 4.69
N VAL A 65 -5.63 13.06 4.76
CA VAL A 65 -6.62 13.38 3.73
C VAL A 65 -7.78 14.16 4.30
N ILE A 66 -8.14 15.28 3.66
CA ILE A 66 -9.34 16.04 3.95
C ILE A 66 -10.34 15.85 2.84
N PHE A 67 -11.56 15.56 3.24
CA PHE A 67 -12.73 15.54 2.38
C PHE A 67 -13.59 16.76 2.71
N PRO A 68 -13.51 17.85 1.96
CA PRO A 68 -14.44 18.94 2.12
C PRO A 68 -15.84 18.45 1.76
N SER A 69 -16.61 18.07 2.75
CA SER A 69 -18.03 17.80 2.59
C SER A 69 -18.78 19.11 2.37
N GLU A 70 -19.96 19.05 1.77
CA GLU A 70 -20.87 20.19 1.83
C GLU A 70 -21.00 20.65 3.28
N PRO A 71 -21.06 21.98 3.53
CA PRO A 71 -21.17 22.45 4.89
C PRO A 71 -22.39 21.81 5.50
N VAL A 72 -22.18 21.10 6.59
CA VAL A 72 -23.28 20.67 7.44
C VAL A 72 -23.84 21.96 8.01
N ASN A 73 -24.98 22.40 7.48
CA ASN A 73 -25.67 23.56 8.01
C ASN A 73 -26.24 23.17 9.38
N PHE A 74 -25.54 23.55 10.42
CA PHE A 74 -26.05 23.46 11.78
C PHE A 74 -27.12 24.53 11.96
N GLY A 75 -28.38 24.15 11.85
CA GLY A 75 -29.48 25.04 12.22
C GLY A 75 -29.37 25.42 13.71
N LEU A 76 -29.40 26.70 14.01
CA LEU A 76 -29.50 27.18 15.38
C LEU A 76 -30.89 26.78 15.94
N SER A 77 -30.98 25.68 16.64
CA SER A 77 -32.09 25.45 17.56
C SER A 77 -31.54 25.56 18.98
N ASN A 78 -32.00 26.54 19.70
CA ASN A 78 -31.80 26.62 21.14
C ASN A 78 -33.15 26.42 21.82
N PRO A 79 -33.69 25.19 21.85
CA PRO A 79 -35.00 24.94 22.43
C PRO A 79 -35.06 25.17 23.95
N ASP A 80 -33.92 25.13 24.67
CA ASP A 80 -33.90 25.11 26.12
C ASP A 80 -33.04 26.21 26.78
N GLY A 81 -32.57 27.21 26.05
CA GLY A 81 -31.75 28.27 26.64
C GLY A 81 -30.39 27.81 27.17
N LYS A 82 -29.94 26.60 26.81
CA LYS A 82 -28.61 26.09 27.16
C LYS A 82 -27.57 26.58 26.16
N PRO A 83 -26.34 26.84 26.59
CA PRO A 83 -25.32 27.39 25.69
C PRO A 83 -25.06 26.43 24.54
N LEU A 84 -25.25 26.95 23.31
CA LEU A 84 -24.75 26.46 22.03
C LEU A 84 -24.90 24.94 21.79
N GLN A 85 -26.11 24.48 21.58
CA GLN A 85 -26.38 23.24 20.87
C GLN A 85 -26.66 23.57 19.40
N PHE A 86 -25.85 23.08 18.49
CA PHE A 86 -26.13 23.17 17.07
C PHE A 86 -26.66 21.80 16.60
N THR A 87 -27.82 21.79 15.99
CA THR A 87 -28.36 20.61 15.32
C THR A 87 -28.24 20.76 13.83
N GLY A 88 -27.51 19.86 13.19
CA GLY A 88 -27.40 19.82 11.73
C GLY A 88 -28.37 18.81 11.14
N GLU A 89 -29.17 19.21 10.17
CA GLU A 89 -29.93 18.28 9.34
C GLU A 89 -29.10 17.83 8.15
N LEU A 90 -28.75 16.55 8.07
CA LEU A 90 -28.06 15.96 6.93
C LEU A 90 -29.01 15.61 5.77
N SER A 91 -30.32 15.64 5.98
CA SER A 91 -31.30 15.52 4.91
C SER A 91 -32.62 16.18 5.29
N LYS A 92 -33.31 16.72 4.28
CA LYS A 92 -34.61 17.38 4.46
C LYS A 92 -35.77 16.41 4.75
N THR A 93 -35.54 15.11 4.75
CA THR A 93 -36.60 14.10 4.76
C THR A 93 -36.66 13.22 6.00
N GLU A 94 -35.65 13.24 6.87
CA GLU A 94 -35.64 12.42 8.09
C GLU A 94 -34.93 13.13 9.22
N ASN A 95 -35.43 12.97 10.46
CA ASN A 95 -34.88 13.52 11.71
C ASN A 95 -33.50 12.95 12.05
N LYS A 96 -32.50 13.30 11.27
CA LYS A 96 -31.10 12.88 11.49
C LYS A 96 -30.33 14.08 11.98
N GLY A 97 -29.80 13.99 13.18
CA GLY A 97 -29.16 15.12 13.82
C GLY A 97 -27.75 14.83 14.32
N ILE A 98 -26.89 15.82 14.12
CA ILE A 98 -25.61 15.93 14.80
C ILE A 98 -25.77 17.02 15.85
N GLN A 99 -25.31 16.76 17.07
CA GLN A 99 -25.16 17.79 18.09
C GLN A 99 -23.71 18.16 18.26
N LEU A 100 -23.43 19.45 18.22
CA LEU A 100 -22.14 20.00 18.55
C LEU A 100 -22.25 20.75 19.86
N PHE A 101 -21.41 20.35 20.81
CA PHE A 101 -21.30 20.99 22.10
C PHE A 101 -19.94 21.65 22.23
N SER A 102 -19.87 22.93 22.50
CA SER A 102 -18.61 23.54 22.90
C SER A 102 -18.42 23.35 24.39
N THR A 103 -17.36 22.65 24.78
CA THR A 103 -17.04 22.40 26.18
C THR A 103 -16.06 23.43 26.73
N SER A 104 -15.27 24.05 25.87
CA SER A 104 -14.36 25.15 26.18
C SER A 104 -13.98 25.90 24.89
N ASP A 105 -13.16 26.96 24.99
CA ASP A 105 -12.61 27.68 23.83
C ASP A 105 -11.69 26.81 22.96
N SER A 106 -11.21 25.67 23.46
CA SER A 106 -10.28 24.78 22.77
C SER A 106 -10.78 23.36 22.60
N THR A 107 -11.99 23.04 23.04
CA THR A 107 -12.58 21.69 22.94
C THR A 107 -14.03 21.75 22.49
N PHE A 108 -14.46 20.80 21.69
CA PHE A 108 -15.84 20.57 21.38
C PHE A 108 -16.16 19.09 21.31
N THR A 109 -17.44 18.76 21.50
CA THR A 109 -17.95 17.40 21.41
C THR A 109 -18.93 17.30 20.25
N LEU A 110 -18.79 16.28 19.43
CA LEU A 110 -19.74 15.89 18.41
C LEU A 110 -20.49 14.65 18.86
N ARG A 111 -21.81 14.71 18.84
CA ARG A 111 -22.69 13.57 19.07
C ARG A 111 -23.54 13.30 17.84
N TRP A 112 -23.52 12.08 17.38
CA TRP A 112 -24.44 11.60 16.36
C TRP A 112 -25.60 10.86 17.02
N PHE A 113 -26.82 11.34 16.78
CA PHE A 113 -28.01 10.69 17.29
C PHE A 113 -28.95 10.39 16.13
N ASN A 114 -29.02 9.21 15.65
CA ASN A 114 -30.10 8.65 14.84
C ASN A 114 -29.66 7.44 14.03
N ASP A 115 -30.66 6.84 13.36
CA ASP A 115 -30.63 5.55 12.73
C ASP A 115 -29.47 5.37 11.71
N ARG A 116 -28.91 4.16 11.71
CA ARG A 116 -27.80 3.74 10.83
C ARG A 116 -28.10 3.81 9.33
N SER A 117 -29.37 3.92 8.92
CA SER A 117 -29.77 3.83 7.50
C SER A 117 -29.30 4.97 6.62
N ALA A 118 -28.80 6.09 7.20
CA ALA A 118 -28.21 7.21 6.47
C ALA A 118 -26.89 7.67 7.09
N PHE A 119 -26.21 6.76 7.70
CA PHE A 119 -24.94 6.99 8.35
C PHE A 119 -23.88 7.34 7.32
N ASN A 120 -23.23 8.48 7.50
CA ASN A 120 -22.07 8.84 6.73
C ASN A 120 -20.82 8.32 7.46
N GLU A 121 -20.37 7.13 7.12
CA GLU A 121 -19.21 6.47 7.73
C GLU A 121 -17.93 7.33 7.67
N HIS A 122 -17.82 8.22 6.69
CA HIS A 122 -16.68 9.14 6.59
C HIS A 122 -16.73 10.26 7.63
N LEU A 123 -17.92 10.65 8.06
CA LEU A 123 -18.09 11.68 9.09
C LEU A 123 -18.06 11.11 10.51
N PHE A 124 -18.58 9.90 10.69
CA PHE A 124 -18.77 9.25 11.98
C PHE A 124 -18.36 7.77 11.95
N PRO A 125 -17.07 7.50 11.87
CA PRO A 125 -16.56 6.13 11.69
C PRO A 125 -16.84 5.20 12.88
N TYR A 126 -17.12 5.76 14.04
CA TYR A 126 -17.34 4.99 15.28
C TYR A 126 -18.80 4.64 15.55
N GLY A 127 -19.73 5.09 14.72
CA GLY A 127 -21.14 4.75 14.82
C GLY A 127 -22.03 5.83 15.44
N THR A 128 -23.22 5.44 15.87
CA THR A 128 -24.22 6.31 16.49
C THR A 128 -24.18 6.20 18.01
N ASN A 129 -24.76 7.19 18.72
CA ASN A 129 -24.80 7.25 20.18
C ASN A 129 -23.41 7.34 20.84
N ILE A 130 -22.50 8.01 20.18
CA ILE A 130 -21.12 8.19 20.57
C ILE A 130 -20.83 9.68 20.64
N ASP A 131 -20.11 10.08 21.67
CA ASP A 131 -19.53 11.40 21.81
C ASP A 131 -18.08 11.36 21.36
N GLU A 132 -17.76 12.08 20.29
CA GLU A 132 -16.39 12.31 19.84
C GLU A 132 -15.94 13.67 20.39
N ILE A 133 -14.91 13.67 21.23
CA ILE A 133 -14.34 14.87 21.85
C ILE A 133 -13.11 15.30 21.05
N TYR A 134 -13.10 16.56 20.63
CA TYR A 134 -12.05 17.14 19.80
C TYR A 134 -11.34 18.27 20.55
N GLU A 135 -10.02 18.27 20.48
CA GLU A 135 -9.16 19.31 21.03
C GLU A 135 -8.50 20.10 19.92
N GLN A 136 -8.37 21.41 20.10
CA GLN A 136 -7.73 22.30 19.15
C GLN A 136 -6.24 21.94 19.00
N VAL A 137 -5.80 21.73 17.77
CA VAL A 137 -4.40 21.49 17.47
C VAL A 137 -3.62 22.79 17.58
N LYS A 138 -2.68 22.83 18.53
CA LYS A 138 -1.80 23.97 18.81
C LYS A 138 -0.33 23.70 18.49
N ASP A 139 0.02 22.42 18.30
CA ASP A 139 1.38 22.01 17.96
C ASP A 139 1.74 22.50 16.53
N SER A 140 2.71 23.40 16.44
CA SER A 140 3.16 23.96 15.16
C SER A 140 3.84 22.92 14.25
N ASP A 141 4.27 21.80 14.80
CA ASP A 141 4.89 20.70 14.03
C ASP A 141 3.87 19.67 13.55
N ASP A 142 2.61 19.78 13.93
CA ASP A 142 1.56 18.93 13.40
C ASP A 142 1.38 19.16 11.89
N VAL A 143 1.51 18.09 11.10
CA VAL A 143 1.46 18.13 9.62
C VAL A 143 0.11 18.65 9.13
N MET A 144 -1.00 18.26 9.78
CA MET A 144 -2.33 18.71 9.39
C MET A 144 -2.52 20.20 9.66
N LEU A 145 -1.98 20.71 10.77
CA LEU A 145 -2.05 22.15 11.07
C LEU A 145 -1.21 22.97 10.08
N ARG A 146 0.00 22.51 9.74
CA ARG A 146 0.80 23.18 8.70
C ARG A 146 0.09 23.19 7.36
N SER A 147 -0.48 22.07 6.95
CA SER A 147 -1.22 21.96 5.70
C SER A 147 -2.51 22.80 5.69
N TYR A 148 -3.20 22.84 6.81
CA TYR A 148 -4.35 23.71 6.99
C TYR A 148 -3.96 25.20 6.87
N ASN A 149 -2.86 25.60 7.51
CA ASN A 149 -2.34 26.96 7.41
C ASN A 149 -1.88 27.28 5.97
N LEU A 150 -1.32 26.33 5.26
CA LEU A 150 -0.95 26.45 3.86
C LEU A 150 -2.19 26.72 2.98
N LEU A 151 -3.25 25.95 3.17
CA LEU A 151 -4.52 26.17 2.46
C LEU A 151 -5.17 27.50 2.81
N GLN A 152 -4.97 28.00 4.03
CA GLN A 152 -5.38 29.35 4.42
C GLN A 152 -4.40 30.44 3.99
N MET A 153 -3.34 30.07 3.25
CA MET A 153 -2.30 30.96 2.76
C MET A 153 -1.66 31.87 3.82
N LYS A 154 -1.60 31.41 5.05
CA LYS A 154 -0.70 31.98 6.07
C LYS A 154 0.73 31.52 5.81
N LEU A 155 1.13 31.53 4.54
CA LEU A 155 2.48 31.19 4.13
C LEU A 155 3.47 32.21 4.67
N GLY A 156 4.15 31.81 5.71
CA GLY A 156 5.41 32.46 6.04
C GLY A 156 6.38 32.33 4.85
N VAL A 157 7.20 33.35 4.67
CA VAL A 157 8.20 33.51 3.64
C VAL A 157 8.90 32.22 3.27
N LYS A 158 8.76 31.75 2.21
CA LYS A 158 9.22 31.23 1.20
C LYS A 158 10.21 30.43 0.82
N LYS A 159 10.55 29.84 0.06
CA LYS A 159 11.86 29.93 -0.49
C LYS A 159 12.32 28.76 -1.35
N HIS A 160 11.49 27.78 -1.65
CA HIS A 160 11.81 26.79 -2.69
C HIS A 160 11.25 27.26 -4.05
N ARG A 161 11.94 26.94 -5.14
CA ARG A 161 11.51 27.30 -6.49
C ARG A 161 10.13 26.73 -6.83
N LEU A 162 9.78 25.55 -6.28
CA LEU A 162 8.44 24.95 -6.41
C LEU A 162 7.36 25.65 -5.60
N HIS A 163 7.73 26.44 -4.60
CA HIS A 163 6.78 27.05 -3.69
C HIS A 163 5.65 27.76 -4.43
N GLY A 164 4.41 27.42 -4.14
CA GLY A 164 3.26 27.98 -4.83
C GLY A 164 2.21 26.99 -5.25
N VAL A 165 1.35 27.44 -6.13
CA VAL A 165 0.24 26.66 -6.65
C VAL A 165 0.51 26.29 -8.11
N TRP A 166 0.33 25.03 -8.40
CA TRP A 166 0.53 24.44 -9.72
C TRP A 166 -0.72 23.72 -10.16
N LYS A 167 -1.19 23.98 -11.37
CA LYS A 167 -2.33 23.31 -12.00
C LYS A 167 -1.84 22.26 -12.98
N LEU A 168 -2.38 21.06 -12.91
CA LEU A 168 -2.10 20.00 -13.87
C LEU A 168 -2.58 20.43 -15.28
N ARG A 169 -1.65 20.52 -16.23
CA ARG A 169 -1.95 20.71 -17.65
C ARG A 169 -2.34 19.40 -18.31
N GLY A 170 -1.62 18.34 -18.05
CA GLY A 170 -1.84 17.03 -18.63
C GLY A 170 -0.83 15.99 -18.18
N ARG A 171 -1.03 14.78 -18.66
CA ARG A 171 -0.16 13.62 -18.41
C ARG A 171 0.50 13.21 -19.72
N GLN A 172 1.79 12.97 -19.68
CA GLN A 172 2.51 12.44 -20.83
C GLN A 172 2.30 10.93 -20.88
N GLN A 173 1.79 10.46 -22.01
CA GLN A 173 1.66 9.05 -22.29
C GLN A 173 2.80 8.59 -23.20
N THR A 174 3.22 7.35 -23.05
CA THR A 174 4.25 6.75 -23.87
C THR A 174 3.69 5.53 -24.56
N ASN A 175 3.72 5.51 -25.88
CA ASN A 175 3.50 4.28 -26.62
C ASN A 175 4.81 3.49 -26.67
N THR A 176 4.90 2.43 -25.89
CA THR A 176 6.09 1.58 -25.79
C THR A 176 6.46 0.89 -27.11
N ALA A 177 5.48 0.65 -27.99
CA ALA A 177 5.72 0.01 -29.28
C ALA A 177 6.34 0.96 -30.31
N THR A 178 6.07 2.26 -30.23
CA THR A 178 6.53 3.26 -31.21
C THR A 178 7.48 4.29 -30.63
N SER A 179 7.74 4.26 -29.31
CA SER A 179 8.50 5.28 -28.57
C SER A 179 7.96 6.71 -28.76
N GLN A 180 6.71 6.83 -29.12
CA GLN A 180 6.05 8.13 -29.29
C GLN A 180 5.48 8.62 -27.96
N TYR A 181 5.63 9.92 -27.73
CA TYR A 181 5.11 10.62 -26.54
C TYR A 181 4.01 11.58 -26.97
N TRP A 182 2.92 11.61 -26.21
CA TRP A 182 1.90 12.64 -26.34
C TRP A 182 1.43 13.09 -24.97
N THR A 183 0.95 14.33 -24.91
CA THR A 183 0.37 14.88 -23.68
C THR A 183 -1.13 14.79 -23.77
N GLU A 184 -1.71 14.00 -22.89
CA GLU A 184 -3.15 13.93 -22.72
C GLU A 184 -3.61 15.04 -21.79
N ARG A 185 -4.62 15.79 -22.21
CA ARG A 185 -5.16 16.87 -21.38
C ARG A 185 -5.81 16.27 -20.14
N ALA A 186 -5.59 16.91 -18.99
CA ALA A 186 -6.23 16.49 -17.76
C ALA A 186 -7.76 16.61 -17.87
N GLU A 187 -8.46 15.50 -17.71
CA GLU A 187 -9.93 15.47 -17.70
C GLU A 187 -10.50 16.13 -16.45
N LYS A 188 -9.77 16.03 -15.34
CA LYS A 188 -10.14 16.61 -14.04
C LYS A 188 -9.14 17.67 -13.64
N GLU A 189 -9.62 18.69 -12.98
CA GLU A 189 -8.72 19.69 -12.40
C GLU A 189 -8.00 19.10 -11.19
N GLU A 190 -6.69 19.21 -11.24
CA GLU A 190 -5.80 18.79 -10.17
C GLU A 190 -4.81 19.92 -9.91
N TYR A 191 -4.60 20.20 -8.64
CA TYR A 191 -3.67 21.24 -8.19
C TYR A 191 -2.70 20.66 -7.18
N GLN A 192 -1.47 21.13 -7.21
CA GLN A 192 -0.48 20.90 -6.16
C GLN A 192 -0.08 22.24 -5.56
N ILE A 193 -0.11 22.29 -4.24
CA ILE A 193 0.22 23.51 -3.47
C ILE A 193 1.43 23.14 -2.62
N PHE A 194 2.56 23.74 -2.95
CA PHE A 194 3.82 23.50 -2.26
C PHE A 194 4.08 24.59 -1.22
N GLY A 195 4.26 24.18 0.03
CA GLY A 195 4.69 24.99 1.16
C GLY A 195 6.15 24.75 1.52
N SER A 196 6.55 25.11 2.74
CA SER A 196 7.94 24.99 3.18
C SER A 196 8.35 23.55 3.57
N ARG A 197 7.43 22.75 4.09
CA ARG A 197 7.61 21.37 4.52
C ARG A 197 6.39 20.50 4.25
N GLU A 198 5.46 21.01 3.50
CA GLU A 198 4.18 20.39 3.21
C GLU A 198 3.78 20.59 1.76
N MET A 199 3.05 19.66 1.23
CA MET A 199 2.39 19.73 -0.06
C MET A 199 0.93 19.32 0.08
N VAL A 200 0.06 20.00 -0.62
CA VAL A 200 -1.35 19.64 -0.71
C VAL A 200 -1.69 19.34 -2.16
N THR A 201 -2.16 18.15 -2.43
CA THR A 201 -2.77 17.81 -3.71
C THR A 201 -4.28 18.00 -3.61
N VAL A 202 -4.84 18.77 -4.51
CA VAL A 202 -6.27 19.02 -4.58
C VAL A 202 -6.83 18.41 -5.85
N TYR A 203 -7.77 17.50 -5.69
CA TYR A 203 -8.47 16.84 -6.78
C TYR A 203 -9.91 17.34 -6.87
N GLY A 204 -10.41 17.47 -8.08
CA GLY A 204 -11.78 17.83 -8.34
C GLY A 204 -11.88 18.94 -9.37
N ASN A 205 -13.07 19.19 -9.86
CA ASN A 205 -13.30 20.24 -10.83
C ASN A 205 -13.62 21.55 -10.07
N ALA A 206 -12.99 22.67 -10.44
CA ALA A 206 -13.27 23.98 -9.88
C ALA A 206 -14.75 24.41 -10.02
N SER A 207 -15.47 23.79 -10.96
CA SER A 207 -16.89 24.01 -11.22
C SER A 207 -17.81 23.07 -10.43
N PHE A 208 -17.27 22.06 -9.73
CA PHE A 208 -18.10 21.08 -9.01
C PHE A 208 -18.48 21.55 -7.60
N PRO A 209 -19.60 21.04 -7.06
CA PRO A 209 -19.95 21.18 -5.66
C PRO A 209 -18.80 20.73 -4.74
N ARG A 210 -18.71 21.34 -3.57
CA ARG A 210 -17.70 21.05 -2.53
C ARG A 210 -17.57 19.54 -2.19
N SER A 211 -18.64 18.78 -2.35
CA SER A 211 -18.69 17.33 -2.10
C SER A 211 -17.73 16.50 -2.95
N ASN A 212 -17.23 17.03 -4.07
CA ASN A 212 -16.31 16.33 -4.97
C ASN A 212 -14.87 16.84 -4.89
N LEU A 213 -14.58 17.75 -3.97
CA LEU A 213 -13.23 18.25 -3.73
C LEU A 213 -12.53 17.35 -2.70
N GLN A 214 -11.35 16.88 -3.04
CA GLN A 214 -10.50 16.11 -2.14
C GLN A 214 -9.15 16.81 -1.99
N CYS A 215 -8.74 17.05 -0.76
CA CYS A 215 -7.43 17.61 -0.44
C CYS A 215 -6.60 16.54 0.28
N CYS A 216 -5.46 16.17 -0.31
CA CYS A 216 -4.52 15.24 0.29
C CYS A 216 -3.32 16.04 0.82
N PHE A 217 -3.05 15.95 2.11
CA PHE A 217 -1.94 16.61 2.78
C PHE A 217 -0.79 15.65 2.94
N SER A 218 0.41 16.11 2.60
CA SER A 218 1.60 15.27 2.69
C SER A 218 2.77 16.09 3.22
N PRO A 219 3.61 15.52 4.09
CA PRO A 219 4.92 16.10 4.35
C PRO A 219 5.70 16.15 3.04
N CYS A 220 6.40 17.25 2.80
CA CYS A 220 7.22 17.44 1.62
C CYS A 220 8.65 17.78 2.05
N THR A 221 9.61 17.01 1.59
CA THR A 221 11.04 17.26 1.80
C THR A 221 11.69 17.61 0.48
N TYR A 222 12.26 18.78 0.38
CA TYR A 222 12.98 19.19 -0.82
C TYR A 222 14.40 18.65 -0.80
N LEU A 223 14.75 17.81 -1.75
CA LEU A 223 16.09 17.22 -1.91
C LEU A 223 17.01 18.16 -2.71
N SER A 224 16.48 18.82 -3.71
CA SER A 224 17.16 19.79 -4.55
C SER A 224 16.12 20.66 -5.29
N GLU A 225 16.55 21.58 -6.15
CA GLU A 225 15.64 22.31 -7.05
C GLU A 225 14.99 21.39 -8.11
N TYR A 226 15.50 20.15 -8.26
CA TYR A 226 15.06 19.19 -9.27
C TYR A 226 14.40 17.95 -8.67
N ALA A 227 14.30 17.85 -7.35
CA ALA A 227 13.71 16.70 -6.71
C ALA A 227 13.12 17.03 -5.33
N TYR A 228 12.03 16.36 -5.00
CA TYR A 228 11.42 16.41 -3.68
C TYR A 228 10.80 15.06 -3.31
N ASP A 229 10.69 14.80 -2.02
CA ASP A 229 10.03 13.61 -1.48
C ASP A 229 8.70 13.95 -0.85
N ILE A 230 7.72 13.12 -1.10
CA ILE A 230 6.44 13.11 -0.41
C ILE A 230 6.14 11.68 0.00
N ASP A 231 5.92 11.46 1.28
CA ASP A 231 5.58 10.14 1.83
C ASP A 231 6.56 9.05 1.33
N ASN A 232 7.87 9.39 1.32
CA ASN A 232 8.97 8.52 0.88
C ASN A 232 8.97 8.17 -0.62
N HIS A 233 8.38 9.04 -1.42
CA HIS A 233 8.44 9.00 -2.86
C HIS A 233 9.21 10.17 -3.38
N THR A 234 10.24 9.89 -4.18
CA THR A 234 10.96 10.94 -4.89
C THR A 234 10.26 11.30 -6.18
N PHE A 235 9.98 12.59 -6.31
CA PHE A 235 9.46 13.23 -7.49
C PHE A 235 10.57 14.03 -8.15
N VAL A 236 10.84 13.74 -9.41
CA VAL A 236 11.88 14.45 -10.18
C VAL A 236 11.24 15.55 -10.99
N VAL A 237 11.77 16.76 -10.87
CA VAL A 237 11.26 17.99 -11.51
C VAL A 237 12.16 18.39 -12.65
N HIS A 238 11.58 18.58 -13.82
CA HIS A 238 12.23 19.23 -14.95
C HIS A 238 11.58 20.58 -15.21
N TRP A 239 12.38 21.62 -15.25
CA TRP A 239 11.95 23.00 -15.49
C TRP A 239 12.03 23.34 -16.97
N PHE A 240 10.90 23.61 -17.60
CA PHE A 240 10.88 24.20 -18.94
C PHE A 240 11.17 25.69 -18.86
N ASP A 241 10.54 26.35 -17.88
CA ASP A 241 10.71 27.75 -17.52
C ASP A 241 10.27 27.98 -16.06
N SER A 242 10.08 29.25 -15.64
CA SER A 242 9.62 29.57 -14.28
C SER A 242 8.15 29.25 -14.00
N GLU A 243 7.36 29.06 -15.04
CA GLU A 243 5.90 28.91 -14.98
C GLU A 243 5.42 27.50 -15.39
N THR A 244 6.32 26.68 -15.94
CA THR A 244 5.99 25.33 -16.44
C THR A 244 7.04 24.31 -16.03
N ILE A 245 6.57 23.22 -15.43
CA ILE A 245 7.41 22.09 -15.03
C ILE A 245 6.83 20.77 -15.52
N SER A 246 7.68 19.75 -15.66
CA SER A 246 7.22 18.36 -15.63
C SER A 246 7.69 17.69 -14.35
N ILE A 247 6.84 16.84 -13.82
CA ILE A 247 7.13 16.01 -12.65
C ILE A 247 7.06 14.56 -13.09
N THR A 248 8.15 13.85 -12.85
CA THR A 248 8.25 12.42 -13.13
C THR A 248 8.17 11.64 -11.83
N THR A 249 7.27 10.68 -11.77
CA THR A 249 7.09 9.74 -10.67
C THR A 249 6.72 8.37 -11.23
N ASN A 250 6.54 7.37 -10.37
CA ASN A 250 6.00 6.09 -10.79
C ASN A 250 4.50 6.04 -10.61
N ASP A 251 3.82 5.39 -11.55
CA ASP A 251 2.45 4.98 -11.33
C ASP A 251 2.41 3.77 -10.36
N SER A 252 1.20 3.35 -10.02
CA SER A 252 0.98 2.22 -9.11
C SER A 252 1.47 0.85 -9.64
N GLU A 253 1.92 0.79 -10.88
CA GLU A 253 2.51 -0.41 -11.50
C GLU A 253 4.02 -0.27 -11.67
N GLY A 254 4.60 0.81 -11.14
CA GLY A 254 6.02 1.12 -11.23
C GLY A 254 6.46 1.65 -12.59
N ARG A 255 5.50 2.04 -13.45
CA ARG A 255 5.80 2.65 -14.75
C ARG A 255 6.02 4.14 -14.57
N PRO A 256 6.96 4.75 -15.31
CA PRO A 256 7.18 6.18 -15.23
C PRO A 256 5.91 6.93 -15.66
N SER A 257 5.47 7.83 -14.81
CA SER A 257 4.38 8.76 -15.06
C SER A 257 4.95 10.17 -15.10
N VAL A 258 4.76 10.86 -16.21
CA VAL A 258 5.18 12.25 -16.37
C VAL A 258 3.97 13.14 -16.42
N THR A 259 3.93 14.11 -15.52
CA THR A 259 2.86 15.12 -15.46
C THR A 259 3.42 16.48 -15.76
N ILE A 260 2.65 17.31 -16.46
CA ILE A 260 3.04 18.69 -16.82
C ILE A 260 2.17 19.66 -16.06
N TRP A 261 2.79 20.60 -15.39
CA TRP A 261 2.15 21.53 -14.47
C TRP A 261 2.45 22.96 -14.84
N ASP A 262 1.42 23.81 -14.75
CA ASP A 262 1.55 25.24 -14.91
C ASP A 262 1.37 25.95 -13.58
N ARG A 263 2.22 26.92 -13.30
CA ARG A 263 2.08 27.78 -12.15
C ARG A 263 0.81 28.61 -12.26
N CYS A 264 0.05 28.69 -11.19
CA CYS A 264 -1.19 29.46 -11.17
C CYS A 264 -1.43 30.13 -9.81
N GLY A 265 -2.47 30.93 -9.73
CA GLY A 265 -3.01 31.42 -8.46
C GLY A 265 -3.85 30.36 -7.74
N MET A 266 -4.15 30.59 -6.47
CA MET A 266 -5.04 29.72 -5.69
C MET A 266 -6.45 29.72 -6.30
N PRO A 267 -7.02 28.54 -6.57
CA PRO A 267 -8.38 28.42 -7.13
C PRO A 267 -9.44 29.00 -6.19
N GLN A 268 -10.43 29.68 -6.76
CA GLN A 268 -11.49 30.32 -5.98
C GLN A 268 -12.33 29.35 -5.14
N ASN A 269 -12.54 28.14 -5.62
CA ASN A 269 -13.26 27.12 -4.87
C ASN A 269 -12.50 26.70 -3.60
N ILE A 270 -11.17 26.59 -3.67
CA ILE A 270 -10.32 26.33 -2.50
C ILE A 270 -10.38 27.52 -1.55
N GLN A 271 -10.28 28.75 -2.05
CA GLN A 271 -10.42 29.97 -1.25
C GLN A 271 -11.77 30.00 -0.52
N LYS A 272 -12.86 29.68 -1.20
CA LYS A 272 -14.20 29.65 -0.61
C LYS A 272 -14.34 28.57 0.47
N VAL A 273 -13.70 27.43 0.30
CA VAL A 273 -13.74 26.34 1.29
C VAL A 273 -12.94 26.68 2.53
N PHE A 274 -11.77 27.29 2.36
CA PHE A 274 -10.84 27.55 3.46
C PHE A 274 -10.76 29.01 3.91
N GLY A 275 -11.56 29.88 3.32
CA GLY A 275 -11.91 31.20 3.89
C GLY A 275 -10.81 32.26 3.87
N THR A 276 -10.00 32.34 2.82
CA THR A 276 -8.91 33.31 2.82
C THR A 276 -8.78 34.13 1.54
N ASP A 277 -8.46 35.42 1.70
CA ASP A 277 -7.87 36.21 0.65
C ASP A 277 -6.41 35.79 0.47
N VAL A 278 -6.12 35.21 -0.68
CA VAL A 278 -4.79 34.73 -0.98
C VAL A 278 -3.98 35.80 -1.66
N PRO A 279 -2.84 36.25 -1.10
CA PRO A 279 -1.92 37.10 -1.81
C PRO A 279 -1.45 36.43 -3.10
N GLN A 280 -1.48 37.13 -4.22
CA GLN A 280 -0.86 36.65 -5.46
C GLN A 280 0.61 36.38 -5.19
N MET A 281 1.04 35.16 -5.48
CA MET A 281 2.44 34.79 -5.35
C MET A 281 3.26 35.57 -6.37
N THR A 282 4.27 36.28 -5.90
CA THR A 282 5.17 37.04 -6.76
C THR A 282 6.08 36.08 -7.55
N LYS A 283 6.30 36.41 -8.83
CA LYS A 283 7.09 35.60 -9.78
C LYS A 283 8.56 35.42 -9.42
N ASN A 284 9.08 36.09 -8.41
CA ASN A 284 10.49 36.09 -8.04
C ASN A 284 10.75 35.16 -6.87
N ILE A 285 10.82 33.87 -7.13
CA ILE A 285 11.31 32.87 -6.14
C ILE A 285 12.79 32.65 -6.40
N SER A 286 13.64 33.10 -5.47
CA SER A 286 15.07 32.86 -5.53
C SER A 286 15.39 31.39 -5.27
N HIS A 287 16.49 30.89 -5.86
CA HIS A 287 17.05 29.60 -5.51
C HIS A 287 17.19 29.45 -4.02
N PHE A 288 16.84 28.27 -3.53
CA PHE A 288 17.19 27.92 -2.20
C PHE A 288 17.85 26.53 -2.15
N MET A 289 18.74 26.39 -1.23
CA MET A 289 19.52 25.18 -1.04
C MET A 289 18.78 24.24 -0.11
N VAL A 290 18.79 22.95 -0.42
CA VAL A 290 18.18 21.93 0.42
C VAL A 290 19.09 21.65 1.60
N ASP A 291 18.58 21.92 2.80
CA ASP A 291 19.27 21.53 4.03
C ASP A 291 19.22 20.01 4.15
N GLY A 292 20.33 19.33 4.03
CA GLY A 292 20.36 17.88 4.23
C GLY A 292 21.56 17.23 3.57
N PHE A 293 21.50 17.06 2.25
CA PHE A 293 22.59 16.40 1.53
C PHE A 293 23.91 17.14 1.68
N GLU A 294 23.90 18.45 1.55
CA GLU A 294 25.12 19.29 1.65
C GLU A 294 25.72 19.30 3.06
N LYS A 295 24.88 19.24 4.10
CA LYS A 295 25.36 19.08 5.48
C LYS A 295 26.04 17.74 5.72
N THR A 296 25.57 16.68 5.05
CA THR A 296 26.03 15.32 5.30
C THR A 296 27.20 14.93 4.38
N TYR A 297 27.20 15.40 3.14
CA TYR A 297 28.10 14.90 2.09
C TYR A 297 28.95 15.99 1.42
N GLY A 298 28.71 17.26 1.69
CA GLY A 298 29.50 18.39 1.15
C GLY A 298 29.33 18.56 -0.37
N ASN A 299 30.28 19.26 -0.98
CA ASN A 299 30.30 19.54 -2.42
C ASN A 299 30.73 18.33 -3.25
N GLN A 300 29.93 17.27 -3.27
CA GLN A 300 30.16 16.12 -4.14
C GLN A 300 29.78 16.42 -5.60
N PRO A 301 30.46 15.81 -6.60
CA PRO A 301 30.05 15.89 -7.99
C PRO A 301 28.58 15.50 -8.17
N ASP A 302 27.87 16.15 -9.08
CA ASP A 302 26.44 15.89 -9.36
C ASP A 302 26.14 14.41 -9.66
N SER A 303 27.08 13.72 -10.32
CA SER A 303 26.96 12.29 -10.61
C SER A 303 26.95 11.44 -9.33
N ILE A 304 27.78 11.77 -8.34
CA ILE A 304 27.82 11.05 -7.05
C ILE A 304 26.59 11.39 -6.24
N ARG A 305 26.15 12.63 -6.23
CA ARG A 305 24.93 13.04 -5.57
C ARG A 305 23.71 12.28 -6.12
N LYS A 306 23.53 12.23 -7.43
CA LYS A 306 22.45 11.46 -8.09
C LYS A 306 22.53 9.97 -7.80
N ALA A 307 23.74 9.42 -7.78
CA ALA A 307 23.95 8.01 -7.46
C ALA A 307 23.59 7.72 -5.99
N PHE A 308 23.93 8.61 -5.08
CA PHE A 308 23.52 8.54 -3.68
C PHE A 308 21.99 8.60 -3.56
N GLU A 309 21.35 9.61 -4.14
CA GLU A 309 19.88 9.79 -4.09
C GLU A 309 19.14 8.55 -4.63
N THR A 310 19.65 7.93 -5.70
CA THR A 310 19.10 6.68 -6.25
C THR A 310 19.22 5.52 -5.27
N PHE A 311 20.39 5.35 -4.67
CA PHE A 311 20.65 4.24 -3.74
C PHE A 311 19.91 4.42 -2.40
N ASP A 312 19.98 5.61 -1.84
CA ASP A 312 19.32 5.96 -0.58
C ASP A 312 17.80 5.78 -0.69
N PHE A 313 17.23 6.26 -1.79
CA PHE A 313 15.82 6.03 -2.08
C PHE A 313 15.46 4.55 -2.26
N ALA A 314 16.31 3.77 -2.92
CA ALA A 314 16.08 2.33 -3.07
C ALA A 314 16.08 1.60 -1.72
N VAL A 315 16.97 2.01 -0.82
CA VAL A 315 17.04 1.50 0.55
C VAL A 315 15.77 1.87 1.32
N ASP A 316 15.42 3.15 1.35
CA ASP A 316 14.26 3.66 2.06
C ASP A 316 12.96 3.05 1.55
N ALA A 317 12.81 2.98 0.22
CA ALA A 317 11.65 2.35 -0.42
C ALA A 317 11.52 0.86 -0.06
N ASN A 318 12.63 0.13 -0.03
CA ASN A 318 12.61 -1.28 0.37
C ASN A 318 12.31 -1.45 1.86
N GLU A 319 12.94 -0.67 2.72
CA GLU A 319 12.72 -0.72 4.18
C GLU A 319 11.25 -0.47 4.54
N LYS A 320 10.58 0.45 3.85
CA LYS A 320 9.20 0.87 4.13
C LYS A 320 8.12 0.06 3.45
N ASN A 321 8.42 -0.54 2.30
CA ASN A 321 7.39 -1.21 1.49
C ASN A 321 7.51 -2.73 1.45
N ASN A 322 8.67 -3.27 1.80
CA ASN A 322 8.93 -4.71 1.72
C ASN A 322 8.49 -5.42 3.00
N ALA A 323 7.48 -6.28 2.89
CA ALA A 323 6.89 -6.98 4.04
C ALA A 323 7.87 -7.90 4.79
N ILE A 324 8.92 -8.38 4.14
CA ILE A 324 9.91 -9.22 4.83
C ILE A 324 10.88 -8.41 5.67
N PHE A 325 11.07 -7.12 5.40
CA PHE A 325 12.07 -6.29 6.06
C PHE A 325 11.92 -6.28 7.59
N PRO A 326 10.76 -5.91 8.17
CA PRO A 326 10.61 -5.92 9.62
C PRO A 326 10.74 -7.32 10.23
N VAL A 327 10.42 -8.37 9.48
CA VAL A 327 10.60 -9.76 9.92
C VAL A 327 12.08 -10.11 10.04
N LEU A 328 12.89 -9.74 9.04
CA LEU A 328 14.33 -9.99 9.06
C LEU A 328 15.02 -9.26 10.23
N MET A 329 14.66 -7.99 10.45
CA MET A 329 15.24 -7.21 11.55
C MET A 329 14.93 -7.86 12.91
N ARG A 330 13.69 -8.29 13.16
CA ARG A 330 13.29 -9.00 14.39
C ARG A 330 13.95 -10.37 14.55
N ASN A 331 14.38 -11.01 13.45
CA ASN A 331 15.04 -12.31 13.47
C ASN A 331 16.57 -12.24 13.54
N GLY A 332 17.15 -11.07 13.80
CA GLY A 332 18.57 -10.87 14.09
C GLY A 332 19.45 -10.63 12.87
N PHE A 333 18.89 -10.20 11.74
CA PHE A 333 19.66 -9.86 10.53
C PHE A 333 20.07 -8.37 10.48
N GLU A 334 19.78 -7.58 11.51
CA GLU A 334 20.00 -6.14 11.54
C GLU A 334 21.48 -5.79 11.31
N GLU A 335 22.40 -6.42 12.03
CA GLU A 335 23.84 -6.14 11.91
C GLU A 335 24.39 -6.53 10.53
N GLU A 336 23.98 -7.68 10.00
CA GLU A 336 24.40 -8.12 8.66
C GLU A 336 23.86 -7.17 7.58
N TYR A 337 22.59 -6.78 7.71
CA TYR A 337 21.94 -5.83 6.82
C TYR A 337 22.66 -4.47 6.84
N LYS A 338 22.91 -3.92 8.02
CA LYS A 338 23.60 -2.65 8.20
C LYS A 338 25.01 -2.68 7.62
N ALA A 339 25.78 -3.72 7.91
CA ALA A 339 27.14 -3.88 7.36
C ALA A 339 27.13 -3.94 5.82
N MET A 340 26.19 -4.66 5.21
CA MET A 340 26.01 -4.72 3.77
C MET A 340 25.68 -3.34 3.20
N LYS A 341 24.67 -2.66 3.75
CA LYS A 341 24.22 -1.33 3.32
C LYS A 341 25.34 -0.30 3.41
N ASP A 342 26.03 -0.20 4.55
CA ASP A 342 27.11 0.75 4.80
C ASP A 342 28.32 0.50 3.85
N SER A 343 28.61 -0.76 3.56
CA SER A 343 29.65 -1.12 2.60
C SER A 343 29.34 -0.65 1.19
N LEU A 344 28.10 -0.84 0.73
CA LEU A 344 27.65 -0.39 -0.60
C LEU A 344 27.67 1.13 -0.70
N LEU A 345 27.13 1.81 0.31
CA LEU A 345 27.13 3.28 0.38
C LEU A 345 28.56 3.84 0.35
N SER A 346 29.47 3.26 1.15
CA SER A 346 30.88 3.70 1.17
C SER A 346 31.56 3.55 -0.19
N GLN A 347 31.30 2.46 -0.92
CA GLN A 347 31.88 2.24 -2.26
C GLN A 347 31.30 3.22 -3.29
N LEU A 348 29.99 3.45 -3.23
CA LEU A 348 29.30 4.39 -4.09
C LEU A 348 29.82 5.81 -3.89
N MET A 349 29.92 6.28 -2.64
CA MET A 349 30.41 7.62 -2.30
C MET A 349 31.86 7.86 -2.69
N ARG A 350 32.68 6.80 -2.80
CA ARG A 350 34.05 6.86 -3.32
C ARG A 350 34.16 6.74 -4.85
N GLY A 351 33.02 6.68 -5.56
CA GLY A 351 32.98 6.49 -7.00
C GLY A 351 33.51 5.13 -7.48
N LYS A 352 33.58 4.13 -6.58
CA LYS A 352 34.05 2.76 -6.92
C LYS A 352 32.93 1.86 -7.44
N MET A 353 31.71 2.35 -7.42
CA MET A 353 30.50 1.62 -7.78
C MET A 353 29.48 2.59 -8.37
N THR A 354 28.76 2.16 -9.38
CA THR A 354 27.63 2.90 -9.94
C THR A 354 26.38 2.71 -9.05
N SER A 355 25.37 3.58 -9.19
CA SER A 355 24.07 3.40 -8.53
C SER A 355 23.39 2.08 -8.94
N ASP A 356 23.50 1.71 -10.22
CA ASP A 356 22.96 0.44 -10.74
C ASP A 356 23.59 -0.77 -10.05
N GLU A 357 24.92 -0.79 -9.90
CA GLU A 357 25.63 -1.86 -9.20
C GLU A 357 25.28 -1.89 -7.70
N ALA A 358 25.17 -0.73 -7.05
CA ALA A 358 24.85 -0.64 -5.64
C ALA A 358 23.43 -1.16 -5.37
N VAL A 359 22.43 -0.68 -6.12
CA VAL A 359 21.05 -1.12 -6.04
C VAL A 359 20.92 -2.61 -6.36
N SER A 360 21.59 -3.08 -7.43
CA SER A 360 21.55 -4.49 -7.82
C SER A 360 22.10 -5.40 -6.72
N ARG A 361 23.24 -5.05 -6.10
CA ARG A 361 23.82 -5.84 -5.00
C ARG A 361 22.97 -5.78 -3.74
N TYR A 362 22.39 -4.62 -3.42
CA TYR A 362 21.47 -4.43 -2.31
C TYR A 362 20.26 -5.36 -2.44
N VAL A 363 19.58 -5.30 -3.58
CA VAL A 363 18.38 -6.12 -3.85
C VAL A 363 18.73 -7.61 -3.93
N PHE A 364 19.89 -7.93 -4.50
CA PHE A 364 20.36 -9.32 -4.64
C PHE A 364 20.60 -10.01 -3.28
N TRP A 365 20.96 -9.25 -2.23
CA TRP A 365 21.09 -9.80 -0.89
C TRP A 365 19.76 -10.39 -0.38
N PHE A 366 18.63 -9.70 -0.61
CA PHE A 366 17.28 -10.21 -0.29
C PHE A 366 16.91 -11.39 -1.19
N TYR A 367 17.07 -11.20 -2.49
CA TYR A 367 16.70 -12.19 -3.51
C TYR A 367 17.39 -13.54 -3.31
N LYS A 368 18.68 -13.51 -3.05
CA LYS A 368 19.47 -14.72 -2.89
C LYS A 368 19.13 -15.48 -1.61
N ASN A 369 18.93 -14.76 -0.52
CA ASN A 369 18.91 -15.35 0.82
C ASN A 369 17.49 -15.57 1.35
N PHE A 370 16.50 -14.77 0.96
CA PHE A 370 15.24 -14.72 1.68
C PHE A 370 13.99 -14.81 0.81
N ASP A 371 13.90 -14.01 -0.25
CA ASP A 371 12.68 -13.90 -1.03
C ASP A 371 12.94 -13.44 -2.46
N ARG A 372 12.47 -14.20 -3.41
CA ARG A 372 12.69 -13.91 -4.82
C ARG A 372 11.61 -13.03 -5.47
N HIS A 373 10.62 -12.56 -4.72
CA HIS A 373 9.79 -11.43 -5.14
C HIS A 373 10.50 -10.09 -4.99
N THR A 374 11.51 -10.00 -4.10
CA THR A 374 12.35 -8.79 -3.97
C THR A 374 13.34 -8.73 -5.12
N GLN A 375 13.09 -7.86 -6.09
CA GLN A 375 13.80 -7.78 -7.37
C GLN A 375 14.02 -6.33 -7.80
N CYS A 376 14.84 -6.13 -8.83
CA CYS A 376 14.85 -4.88 -9.58
C CYS A 376 15.04 -5.13 -11.08
N SER A 377 14.64 -4.15 -11.90
CA SER A 377 14.67 -4.27 -13.37
C SER A 377 16.07 -4.13 -13.99
N SER A 378 17.12 -3.96 -13.18
CA SER A 378 18.48 -3.76 -13.66
C SER A 378 19.03 -4.98 -14.40
N PRO A 379 19.68 -4.80 -15.56
CA PRO A 379 20.44 -5.87 -16.23
C PRO A 379 21.58 -6.43 -15.37
N THR A 380 22.22 -5.59 -14.56
CA THR A 380 23.27 -5.99 -13.59
C THR A 380 22.71 -6.98 -12.58
N PHE A 381 21.54 -6.69 -12.01
CA PHE A 381 20.85 -7.61 -11.10
C PHE A 381 20.56 -8.96 -11.76
N TRP A 382 19.99 -8.97 -12.96
CA TRP A 382 19.65 -10.21 -13.67
C TRP A 382 20.88 -11.02 -14.06
N ASN A 383 22.02 -10.37 -14.28
CA ASN A 383 23.29 -11.10 -14.47
C ASN A 383 23.73 -11.82 -13.19
N MET A 384 23.57 -11.19 -12.02
CA MET A 384 23.89 -11.80 -10.72
C MET A 384 22.98 -13.00 -10.40
N THR A 385 21.71 -12.94 -10.81
CA THR A 385 20.76 -14.04 -10.52
C THR A 385 21.10 -15.34 -11.26
N LYS A 386 21.89 -15.31 -12.31
CA LYS A 386 22.32 -16.50 -13.07
C LYS A 386 23.05 -17.53 -12.21
N ASP A 387 23.65 -17.10 -11.09
CA ASP A 387 24.33 -17.99 -10.15
C ASP A 387 23.39 -18.73 -9.20
N VAL A 388 22.12 -18.32 -9.12
CA VAL A 388 21.12 -18.88 -8.20
C VAL A 388 19.87 -19.43 -8.90
N ILE A 389 19.71 -19.15 -10.19
CA ILE A 389 18.62 -19.67 -11.02
C ILE A 389 19.15 -20.74 -11.96
N VAL A 390 18.46 -21.86 -12.00
CA VAL A 390 18.78 -22.97 -12.92
C VAL A 390 18.37 -22.59 -14.35
N ASP A 391 19.31 -22.63 -15.27
CA ASP A 391 19.05 -22.40 -16.70
C ASP A 391 18.62 -23.71 -17.39
N TYR A 392 17.31 -24.00 -17.30
CA TYR A 392 16.75 -25.22 -17.88
C TYR A 392 16.90 -25.30 -19.42
N LYS A 393 17.02 -24.16 -20.12
CA LYS A 393 17.25 -24.20 -21.58
C LYS A 393 18.62 -24.79 -21.96
N LYS A 394 19.60 -24.79 -21.02
CA LYS A 394 20.88 -25.50 -21.19
C LYS A 394 20.82 -26.97 -20.82
N LEU A 395 19.88 -27.36 -19.96
CA LEU A 395 19.77 -28.72 -19.41
C LEU A 395 18.77 -29.58 -20.17
N ILE A 396 17.75 -28.96 -20.75
CA ILE A 396 16.66 -29.59 -21.47
C ILE A 396 16.59 -28.99 -22.87
N PRO A 397 17.03 -29.68 -23.93
CA PRO A 397 17.12 -29.15 -25.30
C PRO A 397 15.81 -28.53 -25.79
N LYS A 398 14.68 -29.14 -25.45
CA LYS A 398 13.33 -28.62 -25.76
C LYS A 398 12.60 -28.27 -24.46
N TYR A 399 12.96 -27.14 -23.85
CA TYR A 399 12.28 -26.65 -22.64
C TYR A 399 11.23 -25.59 -23.02
N ALA A 400 10.01 -26.06 -23.21
CA ALA A 400 8.83 -25.24 -23.48
C ALA A 400 7.58 -25.96 -22.95
N PRO A 401 7.40 -26.03 -21.61
CA PRO A 401 6.27 -26.78 -21.02
C PRO A 401 4.93 -26.21 -21.46
N GLU A 402 4.05 -27.08 -21.90
CA GLU A 402 2.71 -26.79 -22.38
C GLU A 402 1.64 -27.36 -21.43
N PRO A 403 0.41 -26.83 -21.43
CA PRO A 403 -0.69 -27.40 -20.64
C PRO A 403 -1.02 -28.85 -21.08
N VAL A 404 -1.01 -29.77 -20.14
CA VAL A 404 -1.37 -31.18 -20.40
C VAL A 404 -2.39 -31.63 -19.36
N GLY A 405 -3.47 -32.26 -19.81
CA GLY A 405 -4.44 -32.93 -18.95
C GLY A 405 -4.84 -34.24 -19.59
N CYS A 406 -4.23 -35.38 -19.15
CA CYS A 406 -4.46 -36.67 -19.76
C CYS A 406 -4.14 -37.84 -18.79
N LYS A 407 -4.57 -39.04 -19.14
CA LYS A 407 -4.11 -40.26 -18.47
C LYS A 407 -2.66 -40.60 -18.81
N VAL A 408 -1.87 -40.90 -17.78
CA VAL A 408 -0.52 -41.48 -17.92
C VAL A 408 -0.61 -42.98 -18.09
N ASP A 409 -1.54 -43.61 -17.36
CA ASP A 409 -1.93 -45.01 -17.43
C ASP A 409 -3.39 -45.12 -16.93
N ASP A 410 -3.91 -46.39 -16.80
CA ASP A 410 -5.30 -46.63 -16.44
C ASP A 410 -5.71 -46.05 -15.08
N GLU A 411 -4.78 -45.83 -14.16
CA GLU A 411 -5.06 -45.34 -12.81
C GLU A 411 -4.49 -43.97 -12.48
N THR A 412 -3.64 -43.38 -13.35
CA THR A 412 -2.91 -42.15 -13.08
C THR A 412 -3.26 -41.06 -14.08
N TYR A 413 -3.65 -39.92 -13.57
CA TYR A 413 -3.89 -38.72 -14.36
C TYR A 413 -2.76 -37.70 -14.16
N LEU A 414 -2.34 -37.05 -15.24
CA LEU A 414 -1.40 -35.92 -15.26
C LEU A 414 -2.15 -34.62 -15.55
N LEU A 415 -1.90 -33.62 -14.72
CA LEU A 415 -2.16 -32.22 -15.05
C LEU A 415 -0.86 -31.45 -15.00
N ARG A 416 -0.40 -30.93 -16.13
CA ARG A 416 0.73 -29.99 -16.21
C ARG A 416 0.21 -28.57 -16.39
N LEU A 417 0.66 -27.69 -15.53
CA LEU A 417 0.33 -26.28 -15.52
C LEU A 417 1.61 -25.45 -15.70
N PRO A 418 1.89 -24.95 -16.91
CA PRO A 418 3.08 -24.14 -17.17
C PRO A 418 2.95 -22.70 -16.69
N SER A 419 1.73 -22.24 -16.41
CA SER A 419 1.42 -20.88 -15.95
C SER A 419 0.18 -20.87 -15.06
N CYS A 420 0.11 -19.94 -14.13
CA CYS A 420 -1.07 -19.63 -13.33
C CYS A 420 -1.65 -18.24 -13.69
N MET A 421 -1.26 -17.63 -14.80
CA MET A 421 -1.77 -16.31 -15.23
C MET A 421 -3.22 -16.33 -15.70
N GLY A 422 -3.76 -17.50 -16.06
CA GLY A 422 -5.13 -17.66 -16.53
C GLY A 422 -5.33 -17.38 -18.02
N ASP A 423 -4.25 -17.20 -18.74
CA ASP A 423 -4.20 -17.01 -20.20
C ASP A 423 -3.94 -18.34 -20.93
N VAL A 424 -2.94 -19.10 -20.47
CA VAL A 424 -2.60 -20.44 -20.95
C VAL A 424 -2.07 -21.29 -19.79
N PRO A 425 -2.84 -22.24 -19.23
CA PRO A 425 -4.24 -22.55 -19.56
C PRO A 425 -5.25 -21.52 -19.04
N THR A 426 -6.41 -21.45 -19.69
CA THR A 426 -7.54 -20.67 -19.18
C THR A 426 -8.24 -21.37 -18.02
N TYR A 427 -8.97 -20.61 -17.20
CA TYR A 427 -9.76 -21.18 -16.12
C TYR A 427 -10.81 -22.20 -16.61
N GLU A 428 -11.42 -21.92 -17.75
CA GLU A 428 -12.38 -22.83 -18.38
C GLU A 428 -11.73 -24.17 -18.78
N TRP A 429 -10.52 -24.14 -19.32
CA TRP A 429 -9.75 -25.33 -19.62
C TRP A 429 -9.47 -26.14 -18.33
N MET A 430 -9.15 -25.47 -17.24
CA MET A 430 -8.92 -26.10 -15.95
C MET A 430 -10.16 -26.81 -15.41
N LEU A 431 -11.34 -26.16 -15.48
CA LEU A 431 -12.61 -26.76 -15.08
C LEU A 431 -12.95 -27.99 -15.93
N LYS A 432 -12.73 -27.91 -17.25
CA LYS A 432 -12.90 -29.03 -18.14
C LYS A 432 -11.99 -30.21 -17.77
N LYS A 433 -10.72 -29.94 -17.46
CA LYS A 433 -9.77 -30.99 -17.06
C LYS A 433 -10.08 -31.58 -15.68
N GLU A 434 -10.63 -30.81 -14.77
CA GLU A 434 -11.14 -31.31 -13.50
C GLU A 434 -12.29 -32.31 -13.72
N GLU A 435 -13.23 -31.99 -14.59
CA GLU A 435 -14.33 -32.89 -14.92
C GLU A 435 -13.84 -34.16 -15.64
N GLU A 436 -12.92 -34.03 -16.60
CA GLU A 436 -12.27 -35.16 -17.27
C GLU A 436 -11.54 -36.08 -16.24
N PHE A 437 -10.84 -35.49 -15.26
CA PHE A 437 -10.21 -36.24 -14.18
C PHE A 437 -11.25 -37.02 -13.38
N LYS A 438 -12.32 -36.38 -12.91
CA LYS A 438 -13.39 -37.03 -12.13
C LYS A 438 -14.04 -38.20 -12.88
N GLN A 439 -14.24 -38.07 -14.20
CA GLN A 439 -14.80 -39.09 -15.06
C GLN A 439 -13.79 -40.18 -15.44
N SER A 440 -12.50 -39.91 -15.30
CA SER A 440 -11.42 -40.82 -15.74
C SER A 440 -11.34 -42.13 -14.97
N GLY A 441 -11.83 -42.18 -13.72
CA GLY A 441 -11.67 -43.27 -12.79
C GLY A 441 -10.26 -43.41 -12.23
N CYS A 442 -9.37 -42.47 -12.49
CA CYS A 442 -8.00 -42.48 -11.98
C CYS A 442 -7.98 -42.26 -10.47
N LYS A 443 -7.12 -43.02 -9.78
CA LYS A 443 -6.94 -42.97 -8.32
C LYS A 443 -5.70 -42.19 -7.90
N TYR A 444 -4.86 -41.84 -8.85
CA TYR A 444 -3.60 -41.12 -8.66
C TYR A 444 -3.58 -39.85 -9.51
N LEU A 445 -3.09 -38.76 -8.94
CA LEU A 445 -3.00 -37.49 -9.62
C LEU A 445 -1.58 -36.94 -9.54
N ILE A 446 -1.03 -36.54 -10.68
CA ILE A 446 0.24 -35.82 -10.79
C ILE A 446 -0.09 -34.39 -11.19
N LEU A 447 0.27 -33.44 -10.33
CA LEU A 447 0.28 -32.00 -10.64
C LEU A 447 1.71 -31.60 -10.98
N ASP A 448 1.97 -31.31 -12.25
CA ASP A 448 3.29 -30.93 -12.75
C ASP A 448 3.36 -29.39 -12.92
N LEU A 449 4.17 -28.76 -12.10
CA LEU A 449 4.34 -27.31 -12.00
C LEU A 449 5.69 -26.83 -12.52
N ARG A 450 6.44 -27.68 -13.21
CA ARG A 450 7.74 -27.31 -13.79
C ARG A 450 7.57 -26.18 -14.82
N GLY A 451 8.45 -25.19 -14.72
CA GLY A 451 8.42 -24.00 -15.58
C GLY A 451 7.40 -22.94 -15.21
N ASN A 452 6.55 -23.18 -14.23
CA ASN A 452 5.47 -22.29 -13.85
C ASN A 452 5.95 -21.14 -12.95
N GLY A 453 5.97 -19.92 -13.45
CA GLY A 453 6.38 -18.72 -12.72
C GLY A 453 5.32 -18.12 -11.78
N GLY A 454 4.16 -18.77 -11.62
CA GLY A 454 3.08 -18.29 -10.76
C GLY A 454 1.97 -17.56 -11.52
N GLY A 455 1.26 -16.72 -10.81
CA GLY A 455 0.09 -15.97 -11.28
C GLY A 455 -1.02 -15.93 -10.23
N SER A 456 -2.19 -16.53 -10.53
CA SER A 456 -3.34 -16.59 -9.63
C SER A 456 -3.39 -17.92 -8.86
N ASP A 457 -3.55 -17.84 -7.54
CA ASP A 457 -3.77 -19.00 -6.69
C ASP A 457 -5.03 -19.80 -7.07
N HIS A 458 -6.06 -19.14 -7.61
CA HIS A 458 -7.26 -19.82 -8.07
C HIS A 458 -6.99 -20.89 -9.14
N ILE A 459 -5.97 -20.68 -9.96
CA ILE A 459 -5.56 -21.64 -10.99
C ILE A 459 -4.80 -22.80 -10.35
N SER A 460 -3.78 -22.53 -9.55
CA SER A 460 -2.91 -23.55 -8.96
C SER A 460 -3.63 -24.42 -7.94
N MET A 461 -4.58 -23.85 -7.21
CA MET A 461 -5.25 -24.53 -6.10
C MET A 461 -6.39 -25.45 -6.51
N LEU A 462 -6.96 -25.30 -7.70
CA LEU A 462 -8.11 -26.08 -8.13
C LEU A 462 -7.85 -27.60 -7.99
N PHE A 463 -6.77 -28.10 -8.58
CA PHE A 463 -6.38 -29.51 -8.49
C PHE A 463 -5.72 -29.88 -7.15
N THR A 464 -5.11 -28.92 -6.48
CA THR A 464 -4.53 -29.14 -5.15
C THR A 464 -5.60 -29.52 -4.14
N TRP A 465 -6.77 -28.85 -4.19
CA TRP A 465 -7.88 -29.17 -3.29
C TRP A 465 -8.45 -30.56 -3.48
N LEU A 466 -8.29 -31.17 -4.67
CA LEU A 466 -8.71 -32.54 -4.93
C LEU A 466 -7.80 -33.58 -4.25
N MET A 467 -6.61 -33.17 -3.87
CA MET A 467 -5.60 -34.02 -3.20
C MET A 467 -5.54 -33.83 -1.69
N CYS A 468 -6.14 -32.76 -1.16
CA CYS A 468 -6.11 -32.47 0.27
C CYS A 468 -7.08 -33.34 1.05
N GLU A 469 -6.65 -33.81 2.25
CA GLU A 469 -7.43 -34.68 3.15
C GLU A 469 -7.44 -34.13 4.57
N GLY A 470 -8.64 -34.06 5.17
CA GLY A 470 -8.83 -33.63 6.56
C GLY A 470 -8.95 -32.13 6.74
N LYS A 471 -8.49 -31.65 7.88
CA LYS A 471 -8.55 -30.23 8.29
C LYS A 471 -7.16 -29.67 8.48
N MET A 472 -7.02 -28.38 8.31
CA MET A 472 -5.80 -27.67 8.69
C MET A 472 -5.51 -27.84 10.18
N GLU A 473 -4.27 -28.16 10.53
CA GLU A 473 -3.87 -28.37 11.94
C GLU A 473 -3.42 -27.11 12.64
N LYS A 474 -3.09 -26.05 11.90
CA LYS A 474 -2.66 -24.74 12.40
C LYS A 474 -3.45 -23.62 11.72
N ASP A 475 -3.47 -22.46 12.35
CA ASP A 475 -3.85 -21.24 11.65
C ASP A 475 -2.79 -20.92 10.58
N ALA A 476 -3.23 -20.51 9.40
CA ALA A 476 -2.35 -19.91 8.41
C ALA A 476 -2.60 -18.41 8.39
N LYS A 477 -1.58 -17.63 8.69
CA LYS A 477 -1.67 -16.16 8.81
C LYS A 477 -0.81 -15.49 7.76
N PHE A 478 -1.39 -14.46 7.18
CA PHE A 478 -0.75 -13.58 6.22
C PHE A 478 -0.78 -12.17 6.76
N TYR A 479 0.29 -11.45 6.60
CA TYR A 479 0.45 -10.10 7.09
C TYR A 479 0.72 -9.16 5.92
N TYR A 480 0.22 -7.96 6.02
CA TYR A 480 0.41 -6.88 5.05
C TYR A 480 1.28 -5.80 5.65
N MET A 481 2.23 -5.30 4.86
CA MET A 481 3.13 -4.21 5.23
C MET A 481 2.45 -2.87 4.99
N VAL A 482 2.17 -2.18 6.05
CA VAL A 482 1.56 -0.84 6.01
C VAL A 482 2.60 0.18 5.55
N SER A 483 2.32 0.80 4.42
CA SER A 483 3.04 1.97 3.94
C SER A 483 2.13 2.82 3.06
N THR A 484 2.46 4.08 2.91
CA THR A 484 1.70 4.99 2.02
C THR A 484 1.59 4.43 0.61
N GLU A 485 2.68 3.90 0.07
CA GLU A 485 2.71 3.33 -1.27
C GLU A 485 1.95 2.02 -1.41
N ASN A 486 2.17 1.10 -0.48
CA ASN A 486 1.43 -0.14 -0.48
C ASN A 486 -0.07 0.14 -0.34
N ASN A 487 -0.45 1.06 0.57
CA ASN A 487 -1.85 1.47 0.76
C ASN A 487 -2.47 2.08 -0.50
N ARG A 488 -1.68 2.81 -1.31
CA ARG A 488 -2.14 3.36 -2.59
C ARG A 488 -2.53 2.27 -3.58
N ILE A 489 -1.77 1.17 -3.60
CA ILE A 489 -2.08 0.00 -4.42
C ILE A 489 -3.27 -0.76 -3.84
N LEU A 490 -3.27 -1.00 -2.53
CA LEU A 490 -4.30 -1.74 -1.83
C LEU A 490 -5.70 -1.15 -2.03
N LYS A 491 -5.83 0.17 -1.97
CA LYS A 491 -7.08 0.91 -2.22
C LYS A 491 -7.76 0.57 -3.53
N LYS A 492 -7.04 0.08 -4.53
CA LYS A 492 -7.61 -0.29 -5.83
C LYS A 492 -8.36 -1.62 -5.80
N TYR A 493 -8.02 -2.48 -4.85
CA TYR A 493 -8.49 -3.86 -4.81
C TYR A 493 -9.29 -4.19 -3.55
N ARG A 494 -9.15 -3.39 -2.48
CA ARG A 494 -9.80 -3.66 -1.20
C ARG A 494 -10.40 -2.40 -0.60
N HIS A 495 -11.62 -2.56 -0.07
CA HIS A 495 -12.38 -1.53 0.65
C HIS A 495 -12.94 -2.05 1.97
N ASP A 496 -12.37 -3.14 2.48
CA ASP A 496 -12.78 -3.85 3.68
C ASP A 496 -12.05 -3.36 4.94
N ASP A 497 -12.23 -4.07 6.04
CA ASP A 497 -11.66 -3.71 7.33
C ASP A 497 -10.13 -3.73 7.33
N VAL A 498 -9.49 -4.58 6.51
CA VAL A 498 -8.02 -4.58 6.34
C VAL A 498 -7.55 -3.24 5.79
N MET A 499 -8.27 -2.69 4.80
CA MET A 499 -7.92 -1.36 4.28
C MET A 499 -8.13 -0.27 5.32
N LYS A 500 -9.20 -0.34 6.12
CA LYS A 500 -9.45 0.61 7.21
C LYS A 500 -8.32 0.56 8.24
N GLU A 501 -7.91 -0.65 8.65
CA GLU A 501 -6.79 -0.85 9.57
C GLU A 501 -5.48 -0.32 8.98
N ALA A 502 -5.20 -0.60 7.70
CA ALA A 502 -3.98 -0.13 7.04
C ALA A 502 -3.86 1.40 6.97
N LEU A 503 -5.00 2.12 6.91
CA LEU A 503 -5.01 3.59 6.87
C LEU A 503 -4.69 4.26 8.21
N VAL A 504 -4.76 3.50 9.30
CA VAL A 504 -4.69 4.04 10.66
C VAL A 504 -3.50 3.48 11.45
N THR A 505 -2.88 2.43 10.93
CA THR A 505 -1.72 1.80 11.54
C THR A 505 -0.45 2.54 11.13
N GLU A 506 0.51 2.60 12.03
CA GLU A 506 1.82 3.21 11.81
C GLU A 506 2.55 2.57 10.62
N GLU A 507 3.13 3.40 9.78
CA GLU A 507 3.93 2.97 8.63
C GLU A 507 5.09 2.06 9.07
N GLY A 508 5.36 1.01 8.31
CA GLY A 508 6.36 -0.01 8.67
C GLY A 508 5.81 -1.15 9.54
N SER A 509 4.55 -1.09 9.93
CA SER A 509 3.89 -2.14 10.71
C SER A 509 3.34 -3.25 9.82
N LEU A 510 3.29 -4.46 10.37
CA LEU A 510 2.60 -5.60 9.76
C LEU A 510 1.24 -5.78 10.41
N ILE A 511 0.18 -5.71 9.61
CA ILE A 511 -1.20 -5.98 10.03
C ILE A 511 -1.67 -7.33 9.50
N ASN A 512 -2.72 -7.88 10.11
CA ASN A 512 -3.28 -9.14 9.65
C ASN A 512 -4.02 -8.95 8.31
N TRP A 513 -3.48 -9.54 7.24
CA TRP A 513 -4.10 -9.54 5.92
C TRP A 513 -5.23 -10.56 5.78
N LEU A 514 -4.96 -11.76 6.26
CA LEU A 514 -5.85 -12.90 6.19
C LEU A 514 -5.45 -13.93 7.24
N THR A 515 -6.42 -14.44 7.96
CA THR A 515 -6.24 -15.63 8.80
C THR A 515 -7.17 -16.72 8.32
N MET A 516 -6.59 -17.88 8.01
CA MET A 516 -7.35 -19.12 7.80
C MET A 516 -7.28 -19.93 9.08
N PRO A 517 -8.38 -20.04 9.84
CA PRO A 517 -8.35 -20.66 11.16
C PRO A 517 -8.07 -22.16 11.09
N LYS A 518 -7.39 -22.67 12.10
CA LYS A 518 -7.26 -24.12 12.36
C LYS A 518 -8.64 -24.80 12.30
N GLY A 519 -8.68 -25.98 11.70
CA GLY A 519 -9.92 -26.76 11.58
C GLY A 519 -10.89 -26.27 10.51
N SER A 520 -10.57 -25.15 9.84
CA SER A 520 -11.35 -24.65 8.70
C SER A 520 -11.07 -25.49 7.44
N ASN A 521 -11.94 -25.28 6.42
CA ASN A 521 -11.76 -25.85 5.09
C ASN A 521 -11.54 -27.38 5.09
N GLU A 522 -12.40 -28.12 5.80
CA GLU A 522 -12.35 -29.59 5.75
C GLU A 522 -12.43 -30.11 4.32
N ARG A 523 -11.51 -30.99 3.96
CA ARG A 523 -11.36 -31.54 2.62
C ARG A 523 -11.44 -33.06 2.66
N THR A 524 -12.02 -33.61 1.61
CA THR A 524 -11.99 -35.03 1.33
C THR A 524 -11.25 -35.24 0.02
N SER A 525 -10.15 -35.99 0.09
CA SER A 525 -9.35 -36.26 -1.09
C SER A 525 -10.11 -37.13 -2.10
N LEU A 526 -10.04 -36.78 -3.35
CA LEU A 526 -10.57 -37.60 -4.47
C LEU A 526 -9.51 -38.62 -4.96
N VAL A 527 -8.31 -38.55 -4.43
CA VAL A 527 -7.21 -39.44 -4.88
C VAL A 527 -6.71 -40.33 -3.74
N LYS A 528 -6.26 -41.50 -4.10
CA LYS A 528 -5.57 -42.41 -3.16
C LYS A 528 -4.18 -41.89 -2.79
N LYS A 529 -3.44 -41.35 -3.75
CA LYS A 529 -2.18 -40.63 -3.56
C LYS A 529 -2.02 -39.57 -4.64
N GLY A 530 -1.34 -38.48 -4.28
CA GLY A 530 -0.97 -37.40 -5.17
C GLY A 530 0.54 -37.18 -5.28
N ALA A 531 0.95 -36.54 -6.34
CA ALA A 531 2.32 -36.05 -6.54
C ALA A 531 2.30 -34.62 -7.08
N ILE A 532 3.22 -33.80 -6.60
CA ILE A 532 3.50 -32.49 -7.17
C ILE A 532 4.92 -32.54 -7.72
N ILE A 533 5.11 -32.29 -9.02
CA ILE A 533 6.44 -32.19 -9.63
C ILE A 533 6.82 -30.72 -9.74
N VAL A 534 7.98 -30.37 -9.21
CA VAL A 534 8.48 -28.99 -9.17
C VAL A 534 9.89 -28.88 -9.78
N ASP A 535 10.25 -27.67 -10.15
CA ASP A 535 11.60 -27.26 -10.51
C ASP A 535 11.93 -25.88 -9.91
N ASN A 536 13.12 -25.34 -10.17
CA ASN A 536 13.57 -24.04 -9.66
C ASN A 536 12.82 -22.84 -10.30
N LYS A 537 12.03 -23.05 -11.36
CA LYS A 537 11.13 -22.04 -11.93
C LYS A 537 9.74 -22.07 -11.34
N THR A 538 9.37 -23.12 -10.62
CA THR A 538 8.10 -23.16 -9.89
C THR A 538 8.10 -22.04 -8.85
N ALA A 539 7.28 -21.01 -9.04
CA ALA A 539 7.35 -19.77 -8.27
C ALA A 539 5.98 -19.23 -7.87
N SER A 540 5.92 -18.52 -6.75
CA SER A 540 4.75 -17.74 -6.31
C SER A 540 3.49 -18.63 -6.25
N ALA A 541 2.38 -18.26 -6.89
CA ALA A 541 1.15 -19.06 -6.92
C ALA A 541 1.34 -20.53 -7.37
N ALA A 542 2.42 -20.85 -8.09
CA ALA A 542 2.76 -22.22 -8.41
C ALA A 542 3.43 -22.97 -7.25
N GLU A 543 3.94 -22.28 -6.24
CA GLU A 543 4.46 -22.88 -5.00
C GLU A 543 3.34 -23.14 -3.97
N SER A 544 2.22 -22.41 -4.06
CA SER A 544 1.08 -22.54 -3.14
C SER A 544 0.57 -23.99 -3.00
N PRO A 545 0.48 -24.83 -4.05
CA PRO A 545 0.17 -26.25 -3.91
C PRO A 545 1.09 -27.01 -2.95
N VAL A 546 2.39 -26.72 -3.00
CA VAL A 546 3.39 -27.37 -2.12
C VAL A 546 3.18 -26.97 -0.67
N ARG A 547 2.90 -25.70 -0.44
CA ARG A 547 2.58 -25.16 0.88
C ARG A 547 1.31 -25.78 1.43
N TRP A 548 0.21 -25.66 0.71
CA TRP A 548 -1.11 -26.06 1.20
C TRP A 548 -1.19 -27.55 1.47
N ILE A 549 -0.55 -28.39 0.67
CA ILE A 549 -0.55 -29.83 0.94
C ILE A 549 0.11 -30.16 2.28
N ARG A 550 1.05 -29.35 2.75
CA ARG A 550 1.71 -29.51 4.05
C ARG A 550 0.84 -29.05 5.22
N GLU A 551 -0.11 -28.15 4.98
CA GLU A 551 -1.09 -27.73 5.98
C GLU A 551 -2.21 -28.77 6.18
N TYR A 552 -2.28 -29.78 5.30
CA TYR A 552 -3.21 -30.91 5.35
C TYR A 552 -2.43 -32.21 5.54
N PRO A 553 -1.93 -32.51 6.76
CA PRO A 553 -0.99 -33.61 6.99
C PRO A 553 -1.56 -34.99 6.75
N LYS A 554 -2.90 -35.16 6.69
CA LYS A 554 -3.55 -36.41 6.31
C LYS A 554 -3.51 -36.68 4.81
N SER A 555 -3.11 -35.71 4.01
CA SER A 555 -3.03 -35.84 2.56
C SER A 555 -1.90 -36.78 2.16
N HIS A 556 -2.20 -37.76 1.32
CA HIS A 556 -1.21 -38.71 0.80
C HIS A 556 -0.52 -38.15 -0.45
N VAL A 557 0.15 -37.00 -0.30
CA VAL A 557 0.82 -36.30 -1.40
C VAL A 557 2.31 -36.12 -1.07
N LYS A 558 3.16 -36.26 -2.08
CA LYS A 558 4.59 -35.96 -2.01
C LYS A 558 5.02 -35.03 -3.10
N VAL A 559 5.99 -34.19 -2.78
CA VAL A 559 6.63 -33.26 -3.71
C VAL A 559 7.87 -33.91 -4.30
N TYR A 560 7.98 -33.89 -5.63
CA TYR A 560 9.05 -34.48 -6.41
C TYR A 560 9.80 -33.44 -7.21
N GLY A 561 11.12 -33.52 -7.28
CA GLY A 561 11.94 -32.60 -8.05
C GLY A 561 13.42 -32.90 -7.88
N ARG A 562 14.29 -32.10 -8.45
CA ARG A 562 15.74 -32.15 -8.23
C ARG A 562 16.23 -30.97 -7.40
N GLU A 563 15.69 -29.81 -7.65
CA GLU A 563 16.01 -28.56 -6.98
C GLU A 563 14.84 -28.13 -6.09
N ARG A 564 15.11 -27.16 -5.23
CA ARG A 564 14.05 -26.41 -4.53
C ARG A 564 13.26 -25.57 -5.54
N THR A 565 12.03 -25.25 -5.19
CA THR A 565 11.22 -24.27 -5.90
C THR A 565 11.88 -22.89 -5.89
N ASN A 566 11.28 -21.91 -6.53
CA ASN A 566 11.89 -20.60 -6.69
C ASN A 566 12.08 -19.85 -5.36
N GLY A 567 11.10 -19.89 -4.47
CA GLY A 567 11.16 -19.21 -3.17
C GLY A 567 10.47 -17.86 -3.15
N CYS A 568 9.27 -17.82 -3.69
CA CYS A 568 8.36 -16.69 -3.66
C CYS A 568 7.03 -16.97 -2.91
N ASP A 569 6.81 -18.21 -2.44
CA ASP A 569 5.51 -18.63 -1.90
C ASP A 569 5.09 -17.88 -0.62
N GLN A 570 6.08 -17.53 0.20
CA GLN A 570 5.83 -16.96 1.53
C GLN A 570 5.58 -15.44 1.49
N THR A 571 5.59 -14.86 0.31
CA THR A 571 5.41 -13.44 0.08
C THR A 571 4.51 -13.23 -1.13
N GLY A 572 3.98 -12.01 -1.32
CA GLY A 572 3.15 -11.75 -2.49
C GLY A 572 2.69 -10.31 -2.61
N ASN A 573 1.75 -10.09 -3.54
CA ASN A 573 1.17 -8.78 -3.80
C ASN A 573 2.27 -7.72 -3.99
N ILE A 574 2.97 -7.81 -5.12
CA ILE A 574 4.16 -7.00 -5.37
C ILE A 574 3.84 -5.52 -5.65
N ASN A 575 4.63 -4.64 -5.05
CA ASN A 575 4.73 -3.22 -5.37
C ASN A 575 5.91 -2.97 -6.32
N ARG A 576 5.76 -2.02 -7.24
CA ARG A 576 6.79 -1.61 -8.20
C ARG A 576 7.07 -0.13 -8.05
N ILE A 577 8.32 0.21 -7.70
CA ILE A 577 8.75 1.56 -7.36
C ILE A 577 9.89 1.97 -8.28
N ARG A 578 9.68 3.01 -9.08
CA ARG A 578 10.72 3.55 -9.95
C ARG A 578 11.71 4.36 -9.13
N LEU A 579 13.01 4.12 -9.37
CA LEU A 579 14.05 4.87 -8.69
C LEU A 579 14.37 6.18 -9.39
N PRO A 580 14.71 7.24 -8.64
CA PRO A 580 15.09 8.52 -9.21
C PRO A 580 16.40 8.39 -10.00
N HIS A 581 16.61 9.27 -10.95
CA HIS A 581 17.84 9.37 -11.79
C HIS A 581 18.25 8.06 -12.50
N SER A 582 17.35 7.10 -12.63
CA SER A 582 17.63 5.79 -13.24
C SER A 582 16.41 5.21 -13.94
N ASP A 583 16.62 4.17 -14.75
CA ASP A 583 15.55 3.37 -15.34
C ASP A 583 15.23 2.11 -14.53
N ILE A 584 15.73 2.05 -13.29
CA ILE A 584 15.53 0.91 -12.41
C ILE A 584 14.17 1.00 -11.73
N THR A 585 13.45 -0.09 -11.76
CA THR A 585 12.25 -0.31 -10.95
C THR A 585 12.57 -1.34 -9.88
N LEU A 586 12.39 -0.96 -8.62
CA LEU A 586 12.43 -1.84 -7.46
C LEU A 586 11.10 -2.59 -7.36
N ILE A 587 11.13 -3.85 -7.01
CA ILE A 587 9.96 -4.71 -6.81
C ILE A 587 10.02 -5.26 -5.40
N CYS A 588 9.00 -4.98 -4.61
CA CYS A 588 8.89 -5.40 -3.21
C CYS A 588 7.58 -6.16 -2.97
N PRO A 589 7.58 -7.28 -2.23
CA PRO A 589 6.36 -7.92 -1.78
C PRO A 589 5.70 -7.08 -0.69
N MET A 590 4.39 -6.87 -0.80
CA MET A 590 3.58 -6.15 0.19
C MET A 590 3.04 -7.07 1.29
N THR A 591 3.06 -8.38 1.08
CA THR A 591 2.55 -9.37 2.05
C THR A 591 3.58 -10.43 2.36
N VAL A 592 3.51 -10.96 3.58
CA VAL A 592 4.36 -12.04 4.08
C VAL A 592 3.52 -12.98 4.96
N ASP A 593 3.83 -14.26 4.95
CA ASP A 593 3.16 -15.23 5.79
C ASP A 593 3.91 -15.55 7.11
N ASP A 594 3.25 -16.27 8.00
CA ASP A 594 3.82 -16.68 9.28
C ASP A 594 4.88 -17.79 9.15
N ILE A 595 4.91 -18.53 8.04
CA ILE A 595 5.93 -19.54 7.75
C ILE A 595 7.27 -18.84 7.48
N PHE A 596 7.27 -17.76 6.73
CA PHE A 596 8.48 -16.97 6.51
C PHE A 596 9.14 -16.52 7.81
N MET A 597 8.33 -16.13 8.80
CA MET A 597 8.84 -15.70 10.10
C MET A 597 9.64 -16.80 10.82
N GLN A 598 9.39 -18.07 10.51
CA GLN A 598 10.09 -19.22 11.08
C GLN A 598 11.29 -19.65 10.22
N LEU A 599 11.13 -19.62 8.90
CA LEU A 599 12.10 -20.17 7.95
C LEU A 599 13.17 -19.20 7.45
N CYS A 600 13.00 -17.89 7.64
CA CYS A 600 13.95 -16.89 7.14
C CYS A 600 15.40 -17.13 7.64
N LYS A 601 15.59 -17.78 8.78
CA LYS A 601 16.92 -18.11 9.33
C LYS A 601 17.70 -19.13 8.50
N GLU A 602 17.03 -19.92 7.68
CA GLU A 602 17.68 -20.91 6.82
C GLU A 602 18.41 -20.28 5.63
N LYS A 603 18.15 -19.01 5.31
CA LYS A 603 18.70 -18.30 4.14
C LYS A 603 18.60 -19.09 2.83
N ASN A 604 17.50 -19.78 2.67
CA ASN A 604 17.31 -20.65 1.51
C ASN A 604 15.84 -20.65 1.09
N PRO A 605 15.43 -19.67 0.29
CA PRO A 605 14.05 -19.58 -0.17
C PRO A 605 13.69 -20.81 -1.03
N GLY A 606 12.42 -21.14 -1.04
CA GLY A 606 11.87 -22.24 -1.83
C GLY A 606 11.70 -23.56 -1.07
N HIS A 607 10.70 -24.30 -1.50
CA HIS A 607 10.35 -25.58 -0.93
C HIS A 607 11.29 -26.67 -1.40
N LYS A 608 11.82 -27.45 -0.46
CA LYS A 608 12.59 -28.65 -0.79
C LYS A 608 11.64 -29.77 -1.23
N PRO A 609 11.94 -30.49 -2.33
CA PRO A 609 11.22 -31.71 -2.69
C PRO A 609 11.35 -32.78 -1.59
N ASP A 610 10.27 -33.53 -1.33
CA ASP A 610 10.27 -34.65 -0.42
C ASP A 610 11.01 -35.86 -1.01
N VAL A 611 10.98 -35.95 -2.34
CA VAL A 611 11.61 -37.05 -3.09
C VAL A 611 12.43 -36.46 -4.25
N ILE A 612 13.72 -36.76 -4.22
CA ILE A 612 14.62 -36.41 -5.33
C ILE A 612 14.41 -37.39 -6.48
N ILE A 613 14.17 -36.84 -7.69
CA ILE A 613 14.07 -37.63 -8.91
C ILE A 613 15.49 -38.02 -9.35
N PRO A 614 15.85 -39.32 -9.37
CA PRO A 614 17.23 -39.74 -9.66
C PRO A 614 17.57 -39.78 -11.15
N LEU A 615 16.59 -39.51 -12.02
CA LEU A 615 16.75 -39.55 -13.45
C LEU A 615 17.49 -38.31 -13.97
N PRO A 616 18.20 -38.38 -15.09
CA PRO A 616 18.69 -37.16 -15.77
C PRO A 616 17.52 -36.27 -16.16
N TYR A 617 17.84 -35.02 -16.51
CA TYR A 617 16.83 -34.13 -17.08
C TYR A 617 16.28 -34.73 -18.38
N PRO A 618 14.97 -34.59 -18.66
CA PRO A 618 14.40 -35.08 -19.91
C PRO A 618 14.98 -34.28 -21.09
N GLU A 619 15.02 -34.88 -22.26
CA GLU A 619 15.42 -34.19 -23.49
C GLU A 619 14.37 -33.18 -23.95
N GLU A 620 13.10 -33.41 -23.54
CA GLU A 620 11.97 -32.60 -23.93
C GLU A 620 11.03 -32.43 -22.72
N LEU A 621 10.59 -31.20 -22.52
CA LEU A 621 9.50 -30.83 -21.62
C LEU A 621 8.61 -29.83 -22.36
N THR A 622 7.59 -30.39 -23.02
CA THR A 622 6.60 -29.67 -23.86
C THR A 622 5.20 -30.14 -23.45
N ASP A 623 4.43 -30.68 -24.39
CA ASP A 623 3.12 -31.32 -24.17
C ASP A 623 3.19 -32.85 -23.90
N ASN A 624 4.40 -33.39 -23.76
CA ASN A 624 4.69 -34.83 -23.67
C ASN A 624 4.57 -35.40 -22.25
N ILE A 625 4.40 -36.72 -22.15
CA ILE A 625 4.61 -37.49 -20.92
C ILE A 625 6.07 -37.93 -20.87
N ASP A 626 6.87 -37.17 -20.12
CA ASP A 626 8.32 -37.36 -20.05
C ASP A 626 8.73 -38.44 -19.03
N PRO A 627 10.02 -38.90 -19.03
CA PRO A 627 10.51 -39.94 -18.12
C PRO A 627 10.32 -39.65 -16.64
N TRP A 628 10.31 -38.35 -16.21
CA TRP A 628 10.07 -38.01 -14.81
C TRP A 628 8.63 -38.27 -14.41
N VAL A 629 7.67 -37.94 -15.25
CA VAL A 629 6.24 -38.21 -15.04
C VAL A 629 6.01 -39.72 -14.92
N LEU A 630 6.57 -40.52 -15.84
CA LEU A 630 6.47 -41.99 -15.80
C LEU A 630 7.08 -42.59 -14.53
N TRP A 631 8.24 -42.09 -14.13
CA TRP A 631 8.91 -42.55 -12.91
C TRP A 631 8.10 -42.19 -11.66
N VAL A 632 7.55 -40.95 -11.58
CA VAL A 632 6.71 -40.50 -10.47
C VAL A 632 5.43 -41.33 -10.39
N ALA A 633 4.76 -41.59 -11.52
CA ALA A 633 3.56 -42.46 -11.58
C ALA A 633 3.83 -43.83 -11.00
N LYS A 634 4.95 -44.47 -11.39
CA LYS A 634 5.37 -45.78 -10.86
C LYS A 634 5.76 -45.71 -9.38
N LYS A 635 6.42 -44.62 -8.95
CA LYS A 635 6.88 -44.44 -7.56
C LYS A 635 5.72 -44.20 -6.60
N MET A 636 4.69 -43.45 -7.00
CA MET A 636 3.48 -43.21 -6.20
C MET A 636 2.72 -44.51 -5.84
N LYS A 637 2.68 -45.46 -6.76
CA LYS A 637 1.91 -46.70 -6.59
C LYS A 637 2.55 -47.69 -5.58
N LYS A 638 3.84 -47.51 -5.32
CA LYS A 638 4.56 -48.24 -4.29
C LYS A 638 4.38 -47.59 -2.92
#